data_e2e5e9a3670fb5b38c20ea71379ecf05
#
_entry.id   e2e5e9a3670fb5b38c20ea71379ecf05
#
_cell.length_a   1.000
_cell.length_b   1.000
_cell.length_c   1.000
_cell.angle_alpha   90.00
_cell.angle_beta   90.00
_cell.angle_gamma   90.00
#
_symmetry.space_group_name_H-M   'P 1'
#
loop_
_entity.id
_entity.type
_entity.pdbx_description
1 polymer ?
#
loop_
_entity_poly.entity_id
_entity_poly.type
_entity_poly.pdbx_seq_one_letter_code
_entity_poly.pdbx_strand_id
1 'polypeptide(L)'
;MFSIEEELKKLPHTPGVYLMHDKNDQIIYVGKAIDLYNRVHQYFQVGYKRSPKIEKMVSHIAWFEYIICGSEIEALVLECNLIKEHRPHYNTMLTDDKGYPYIQITVNEDFPRILYAHQMKRDHSKYFGPYTNSRAVKDTIELLRKIYNIRTCNRKLPRDIGLERPCLYYQINQCKAPCQGYISKEAYADNIEKAIAFLNGHYKPVLKDLNDKMMEYASEMEFERAAEMRDLIESVKHISEKQRVDNNSTEDRDVIAVASNNMNEGVISIFFIRGGKMLGREHFHMKGVMSETYGDILNAFIKQYYAATPYLPKEIIVEHEITDCGLVEEYLSKRRGNQVKITIPAKGEKMQLLKLARDNAHLVLSQDTEKLKREQERTVGAAKELADLIGVPSARRLEAFDISHISGYHSVASMVVFEDGKAKRNDYRKFKLKTIDGPDDYASMREVLYRRFSDERFNIYPDILMMDGGKGQVNIALEVLNDLHIDIPVCGMVKDDHHRTRGLYYNNEEIEFPANTQAFNMITRLQDEAHRFAIEYHRSLRSRSQVHSILDDIPGIGDKRRKALLAYFKDIAAIKNADATTLSMAPGMTKDAAKNVYAFFHKESPTSGNTKQGNNKQTDNKQTANKQADNKQTDNKQTDNKREE
;
A
#
# COMPACT_ATOMS: atom_id res chain seq x y z
N MET A 1 5.84 37.86 -26.67
CA MET A 1 4.56 37.16 -26.44
C MET A 1 4.53 36.02 -27.45
N PHE A 2 4.29 34.78 -27.07
CA PHE A 2 4.29 33.63 -27.98
C PHE A 2 3.09 33.76 -28.94
N SER A 3 3.34 33.80 -30.23
CA SER A 3 2.28 33.84 -31.25
C SER A 3 2.13 32.44 -31.84
N ILE A 4 1.04 31.76 -31.53
CA ILE A 4 0.76 30.38 -32.03
C ILE A 4 0.83 30.37 -33.57
N GLU A 5 0.26 31.39 -34.25
CA GLU A 5 0.24 31.45 -35.72
C GLU A 5 1.63 31.59 -36.36
N GLU A 6 2.56 32.31 -35.71
CA GLU A 6 3.93 32.44 -36.19
C GLU A 6 4.75 31.18 -35.93
N GLU A 7 4.57 30.55 -34.79
CA GLU A 7 5.30 29.33 -34.44
C GLU A 7 4.80 28.10 -35.23
N LEU A 8 3.50 28.04 -35.57
CA LEU A 8 3.00 27.04 -36.49
C LEU A 8 3.72 27.01 -37.83
N LYS A 9 4.06 28.18 -38.39
CA LYS A 9 4.78 28.29 -39.67
C LYS A 9 6.22 27.78 -39.62
N LYS A 10 6.81 27.69 -38.43
CA LYS A 10 8.19 27.22 -38.23
C LYS A 10 8.28 25.70 -38.03
N LEU A 11 7.15 25.01 -37.89
CA LEU A 11 7.13 23.57 -37.68
C LEU A 11 7.71 22.83 -38.89
N PRO A 12 8.62 21.85 -38.66
CA PRO A 12 9.20 21.07 -39.73
C PRO A 12 8.26 19.91 -40.17
N HIS A 13 8.42 19.50 -41.45
CA HIS A 13 7.79 18.32 -42.01
C HIS A 13 8.61 17.06 -41.69
N THR A 14 8.80 16.77 -40.40
CA THR A 14 9.59 15.64 -39.90
C THR A 14 8.85 14.94 -38.73
N PRO A 15 9.19 13.66 -38.46
CA PRO A 15 8.70 13.00 -37.27
C PRO A 15 9.17 13.69 -35.99
N GLY A 16 8.33 13.68 -34.97
CA GLY A 16 8.68 14.24 -33.67
C GLY A 16 7.58 14.15 -32.63
N VAL A 17 7.84 14.76 -31.48
CA VAL A 17 6.93 14.88 -30.35
C VAL A 17 6.66 16.35 -30.08
N TYR A 18 5.42 16.71 -29.79
CA TYR A 18 5.01 18.04 -29.39
C TYR A 18 4.42 18.04 -28.00
N LEU A 19 4.69 19.12 -27.25
CA LEU A 19 4.22 19.31 -25.89
C LEU A 19 3.38 20.58 -25.84
N MET A 20 2.17 20.50 -25.32
CA MET A 20 1.25 21.63 -25.18
C MET A 20 1.26 22.12 -23.74
N HIS A 21 1.43 23.44 -23.56
CA HIS A 21 1.51 24.10 -22.26
C HIS A 21 0.30 24.99 -22.01
N ASP A 22 -0.11 25.10 -20.76
CA ASP A 22 -1.11 26.06 -20.31
C ASP A 22 -0.47 27.42 -19.94
N LYS A 23 -1.31 28.36 -19.50
CA LYS A 23 -0.87 29.69 -19.04
C LYS A 23 0.04 29.70 -17.82
N ASN A 24 0.11 28.60 -17.07
CA ASN A 24 0.95 28.41 -15.89
C ASN A 24 2.23 27.64 -16.21
N ASP A 25 2.53 27.44 -17.49
CA ASP A 25 3.67 26.67 -17.99
C ASP A 25 3.64 25.18 -17.63
N GLN A 26 2.43 24.64 -17.38
CA GLN A 26 2.24 23.21 -17.14
C GLN A 26 2.01 22.49 -18.46
N ILE A 27 2.74 21.37 -18.67
CA ILE A 27 2.51 20.47 -19.80
C ILE A 27 1.16 19.78 -19.59
N ILE A 28 0.19 20.11 -20.46
CA ILE A 28 -1.18 19.59 -20.39
C ILE A 28 -1.42 18.46 -21.38
N TYR A 29 -0.60 18.33 -22.43
CA TYR A 29 -0.69 17.25 -23.40
C TYR A 29 0.65 17.00 -24.09
N VAL A 30 0.95 15.74 -24.36
CA VAL A 30 2.10 15.28 -25.16
C VAL A 30 1.57 14.39 -26.28
N GLY A 31 2.06 14.59 -27.52
CA GLY A 31 1.67 13.78 -28.65
C GLY A 31 2.79 13.57 -29.67
N LYS A 32 2.80 12.41 -30.33
CA LYS A 32 3.69 12.13 -31.46
C LYS A 32 3.11 12.62 -32.78
N ALA A 33 3.98 12.88 -33.73
CA ALA A 33 3.62 13.15 -35.09
C ALA A 33 4.57 12.45 -36.07
N ILE A 34 4.03 11.96 -37.19
CA ILE A 34 4.81 11.53 -38.35
C ILE A 34 5.33 12.78 -39.09
N ASP A 35 4.50 13.81 -39.07
CA ASP A 35 4.76 15.14 -39.63
C ASP A 35 4.27 16.17 -38.61
N LEU A 36 5.21 16.84 -37.95
CA LEU A 36 4.91 17.83 -36.90
C LEU A 36 4.07 18.99 -37.43
N TYR A 37 4.38 19.48 -38.63
CA TYR A 37 3.63 20.57 -39.26
C TYR A 37 2.16 20.22 -39.43
N ASN A 38 1.86 19.10 -40.09
CA ASN A 38 0.49 18.69 -40.38
C ASN A 38 -0.28 18.38 -39.08
N ARG A 39 0.37 17.68 -38.13
CA ARG A 39 -0.30 17.21 -36.91
C ARG A 39 -0.63 18.36 -35.96
N VAL A 40 0.30 19.29 -35.75
CA VAL A 40 0.06 20.39 -34.79
C VAL A 40 -0.91 21.41 -35.39
N HIS A 41 -0.86 21.68 -36.68
CA HIS A 41 -1.82 22.56 -37.36
C HIS A 41 -3.26 22.09 -37.21
N GLN A 42 -3.53 20.77 -37.22
CA GLN A 42 -4.89 20.21 -37.05
C GLN A 42 -5.57 20.67 -35.76
N TYR A 43 -4.81 20.94 -34.70
CA TYR A 43 -5.37 21.44 -33.45
C TYR A 43 -5.87 22.87 -33.50
N PHE A 44 -5.36 23.69 -34.46
CA PHE A 44 -5.68 25.12 -34.56
C PHE A 44 -6.54 25.46 -35.80
N GLN A 45 -6.83 24.47 -36.65
CA GLN A 45 -7.68 24.68 -37.83
C GLN A 45 -9.13 24.96 -37.44
N VAL A 46 -9.72 26.00 -38.02
CA VAL A 46 -11.15 26.32 -37.86
C VAL A 46 -12.01 25.32 -38.62
N GLY A 47 -13.04 24.79 -37.98
CA GLY A 47 -13.97 23.86 -38.62
C GLY A 47 -13.57 22.37 -38.57
N TYR A 48 -12.42 22.03 -38.00
CA TYR A 48 -12.05 20.64 -37.80
C TYR A 48 -12.86 20.02 -36.64
N LYS A 49 -13.58 18.90 -36.90
CA LYS A 49 -14.34 18.20 -35.86
C LYS A 49 -13.40 17.59 -34.83
N ARG A 50 -13.47 18.07 -33.59
CA ARG A 50 -12.69 17.58 -32.45
C ARG A 50 -13.59 16.90 -31.44
N SER A 51 -13.05 16.00 -30.64
CA SER A 51 -13.77 15.51 -29.47
C SER A 51 -13.90 16.61 -28.42
N PRO A 52 -14.93 16.59 -27.55
CA PRO A 52 -15.10 17.59 -26.49
C PRO A 52 -13.85 17.72 -25.59
N LYS A 53 -13.13 16.65 -25.38
CA LYS A 53 -11.86 16.62 -24.64
C LYS A 53 -10.78 17.46 -25.34
N ILE A 54 -10.62 17.28 -26.66
CA ILE A 54 -9.63 17.99 -27.47
C ILE A 54 -10.02 19.47 -27.59
N GLU A 55 -11.29 19.81 -27.75
CA GLU A 55 -11.74 21.21 -27.74
C GLU A 55 -11.40 21.91 -26.44
N LYS A 56 -11.68 21.26 -25.31
CA LYS A 56 -11.34 21.78 -23.99
C LYS A 56 -9.82 21.90 -23.81
N MET A 57 -9.04 20.94 -24.27
CA MET A 57 -7.58 21.01 -24.27
C MET A 57 -7.08 22.22 -25.07
N VAL A 58 -7.54 22.37 -26.31
CA VAL A 58 -7.12 23.47 -27.20
C VAL A 58 -7.45 24.85 -26.57
N SER A 59 -8.57 24.99 -25.88
CA SER A 59 -8.93 26.24 -25.16
C SER A 59 -7.97 26.58 -24.01
N HIS A 60 -7.21 25.63 -23.50
CA HIS A 60 -6.24 25.83 -22.42
C HIS A 60 -4.79 25.97 -22.91
N ILE A 61 -4.52 25.74 -24.20
CA ILE A 61 -3.16 25.87 -24.75
C ILE A 61 -2.76 27.35 -24.79
N ALA A 62 -1.68 27.70 -24.10
CA ALA A 62 -1.06 29.01 -24.16
C ALA A 62 0.11 29.05 -25.14
N TRP A 63 0.89 27.97 -25.20
CA TRP A 63 2.02 27.81 -26.11
C TRP A 63 2.37 26.34 -26.30
N PHE A 64 3.26 26.01 -27.21
CA PHE A 64 3.73 24.65 -27.45
C PHE A 64 5.22 24.63 -27.80
N GLU A 65 5.86 23.49 -27.55
CA GLU A 65 7.19 23.16 -28.00
C GLU A 65 7.20 21.83 -28.75
N TYR A 66 8.28 21.52 -29.45
CA TYR A 66 8.42 20.28 -30.19
C TYR A 66 9.87 19.77 -30.17
N ILE A 67 10.01 18.46 -30.30
CA ILE A 67 11.28 17.76 -30.37
C ILE A 67 11.29 16.92 -31.65
N ILE A 68 12.28 17.18 -32.51
CA ILE A 68 12.45 16.45 -33.78
C ILE A 68 13.05 15.07 -33.46
N CYS A 69 12.52 14.04 -34.11
CA CYS A 69 13.01 12.67 -33.99
C CYS A 69 13.51 12.16 -35.34
N GLY A 70 14.48 11.24 -35.32
CA GLY A 70 15.03 10.64 -36.54
C GLY A 70 14.11 9.62 -37.21
N SER A 71 13.10 9.11 -36.44
CA SER A 71 12.11 8.14 -36.92
C SER A 71 10.81 8.21 -36.14
N GLU A 72 9.75 7.67 -36.72
CA GLU A 72 8.45 7.57 -36.05
C GLU A 72 8.49 6.68 -34.80
N ILE A 73 9.34 5.66 -34.80
CA ILE A 73 9.55 4.78 -33.62
C ILE A 73 10.22 5.56 -32.49
N GLU A 74 11.19 6.41 -32.79
CA GLU A 74 11.81 7.29 -31.79
C GLU A 74 10.80 8.26 -31.20
N ALA A 75 9.94 8.87 -32.05
CA ALA A 75 8.86 9.73 -31.60
C ALA A 75 7.88 8.98 -30.69
N LEU A 76 7.53 7.72 -31.01
CA LEU A 76 6.68 6.87 -30.18
C LEU A 76 7.29 6.62 -28.79
N VAL A 77 8.58 6.27 -28.75
CA VAL A 77 9.28 5.99 -27.47
C VAL A 77 9.40 7.25 -26.64
N LEU A 78 9.72 8.38 -27.27
CA LEU A 78 9.86 9.67 -26.60
C LEU A 78 8.51 10.16 -26.05
N GLU A 79 7.41 10.04 -26.82
CA GLU A 79 6.06 10.32 -26.36
C GLU A 79 5.73 9.54 -25.08
N CYS A 80 5.96 8.21 -25.08
CA CYS A 80 5.69 7.37 -23.91
C CYS A 80 6.49 7.80 -22.67
N ASN A 81 7.76 8.17 -22.83
CA ASN A 81 8.62 8.60 -21.74
C ASN A 81 8.15 9.93 -21.17
N LEU A 82 7.85 10.92 -22.02
CA LEU A 82 7.38 12.24 -21.62
C LEU A 82 5.99 12.18 -20.94
N ILE A 83 5.07 11.35 -21.44
CA ILE A 83 3.78 11.11 -20.77
C ILE A 83 3.98 10.54 -19.37
N LYS A 84 4.91 9.59 -19.20
CA LYS A 84 5.21 8.99 -17.90
C LYS A 84 5.85 10.00 -16.94
N GLU A 85 6.75 10.84 -17.43
CA GLU A 85 7.49 11.85 -16.67
C GLU A 85 6.58 13.00 -16.21
N HIS A 86 5.85 13.62 -17.15
CA HIS A 86 5.07 14.83 -16.88
C HIS A 86 3.62 14.57 -16.46
N ARG A 87 3.09 13.37 -16.71
CA ARG A 87 1.70 12.97 -16.41
C ARG A 87 0.66 14.02 -16.85
N PRO A 88 0.62 14.40 -18.13
CA PRO A 88 -0.21 15.49 -18.61
C PRO A 88 -1.70 15.19 -18.45
N HIS A 89 -2.48 16.21 -18.07
CA HIS A 89 -3.90 16.07 -17.72
C HIS A 89 -4.77 15.50 -18.86
N TYR A 90 -4.46 15.85 -20.10
CA TYR A 90 -5.25 15.45 -21.27
C TYR A 90 -4.77 14.17 -21.95
N ASN A 91 -3.67 13.55 -21.52
CA ASN A 91 -3.28 12.24 -22.01
C ASN A 91 -4.03 11.12 -21.31
N THR A 92 -4.27 10.04 -22.04
CA THR A 92 -4.73 8.78 -21.45
C THR A 92 -3.56 8.12 -20.75
N MET A 93 -3.69 7.84 -19.46
CA MET A 93 -2.60 7.39 -18.61
C MET A 93 -2.90 6.10 -17.88
N LEU A 94 -1.90 5.23 -17.84
CA LEU A 94 -1.84 4.09 -16.93
C LEU A 94 -1.51 4.60 -15.51
N THR A 95 -2.43 4.42 -14.56
CA THR A 95 -2.26 4.94 -13.19
C THR A 95 -1.58 3.96 -12.25
N ASP A 96 -1.60 2.68 -12.58
CA ASP A 96 -1.04 1.60 -11.77
C ASP A 96 0.43 1.36 -12.14
N ASP A 97 1.34 1.70 -11.23
CA ASP A 97 2.76 1.31 -11.30
C ASP A 97 2.99 0.07 -10.41
N LYS A 98 2.27 -1.01 -10.71
CA LYS A 98 2.39 -2.28 -9.97
C LYS A 98 3.65 -3.01 -10.45
N GLY A 99 4.69 -3.00 -9.63
CA GLY A 99 5.83 -3.90 -9.82
C GLY A 99 5.43 -5.33 -9.52
N TYR A 100 5.26 -6.15 -10.56
CA TYR A 100 4.92 -7.56 -10.39
C TYR A 100 6.12 -8.38 -9.97
N PRO A 101 5.93 -9.38 -9.10
CA PRO A 101 6.99 -10.28 -8.73
C PRO A 101 7.32 -11.28 -9.86
N TYR A 102 8.59 -11.57 -9.96
CA TYR A 102 9.16 -12.57 -10.84
C TYR A 102 9.96 -13.59 -10.02
N ILE A 103 10.07 -14.80 -10.55
CA ILE A 103 11.07 -15.77 -10.09
C ILE A 103 12.29 -15.59 -10.98
N GLN A 104 13.42 -15.19 -10.37
CA GLN A 104 14.71 -15.04 -11.05
C GLN A 104 15.56 -16.25 -10.79
N ILE A 105 16.15 -16.82 -11.84
CA ILE A 105 17.21 -17.84 -11.76
C ILE A 105 18.50 -17.23 -12.28
N THR A 106 19.52 -17.15 -11.44
CA THR A 106 20.80 -16.50 -11.75
C THR A 106 21.72 -17.43 -12.57
N VAL A 107 21.29 -17.78 -13.79
CA VAL A 107 22.02 -18.71 -14.67
C VAL A 107 23.42 -18.24 -15.08
N ASN A 108 23.76 -16.99 -14.82
CA ASN A 108 25.08 -16.40 -15.00
C ASN A 108 26.07 -16.73 -13.85
N GLU A 109 25.60 -17.35 -12.76
CA GLU A 109 26.45 -17.84 -11.68
C GLU A 109 26.83 -19.31 -11.93
N ASP A 110 28.04 -19.74 -11.52
CA ASP A 110 28.43 -21.14 -11.62
C ASP A 110 27.54 -22.09 -10.81
N PHE A 111 26.99 -21.59 -9.71
CA PHE A 111 25.97 -22.27 -8.90
C PHE A 111 24.75 -21.35 -8.76
N PRO A 112 23.81 -21.41 -9.71
CA PRO A 112 22.65 -20.50 -9.75
C PRO A 112 21.78 -20.54 -8.51
N ARG A 113 21.09 -19.43 -8.24
CA ARG A 113 20.10 -19.28 -7.17
C ARG A 113 18.73 -19.04 -7.74
N ILE A 114 17.70 -19.39 -6.98
CA ILE A 114 16.30 -19.00 -7.27
C ILE A 114 15.94 -17.85 -6.32
N LEU A 115 15.64 -16.68 -6.89
CA LEU A 115 15.41 -15.45 -6.16
C LEU A 115 14.05 -14.87 -6.49
N TYR A 116 13.52 -14.10 -5.55
CA TYR A 116 12.38 -13.24 -5.76
C TYR A 116 12.85 -11.91 -6.34
N ALA A 117 12.25 -11.46 -7.43
CA ALA A 117 12.58 -10.19 -8.05
C ALA A 117 11.31 -9.35 -8.30
N HIS A 118 11.37 -8.04 -8.02
CA HIS A 118 10.30 -7.09 -8.34
C HIS A 118 10.43 -6.52 -9.76
N GLN A 119 11.63 -6.57 -10.32
CA GLN A 119 11.94 -6.05 -11.64
C GLN A 119 12.92 -6.98 -12.35
N MET A 120 12.76 -7.12 -13.65
CA MET A 120 13.74 -7.80 -14.47
C MET A 120 14.92 -6.88 -14.76
N LYS A 121 16.15 -7.42 -14.63
CA LYS A 121 17.39 -6.72 -14.95
C LYS A 121 18.00 -7.30 -16.23
N ARG A 122 18.81 -6.52 -16.92
CA ARG A 122 19.60 -7.01 -18.07
C ARG A 122 20.90 -7.67 -17.55
N ASP A 123 20.76 -8.76 -16.76
CA ASP A 123 21.85 -9.45 -16.08
C ASP A 123 22.04 -10.89 -16.57
N HIS A 124 21.48 -11.23 -17.72
CA HIS A 124 21.48 -12.59 -18.30
C HIS A 124 20.83 -13.67 -17.41
N SER A 125 20.16 -13.31 -16.33
CA SER A 125 19.35 -14.23 -15.53
C SER A 125 18.09 -14.66 -16.30
N LYS A 126 17.54 -15.84 -15.98
CA LYS A 126 16.21 -16.25 -16.47
C LYS A 126 15.14 -15.76 -15.50
N TYR A 127 14.07 -15.16 -16.06
CA TYR A 127 12.96 -14.64 -15.30
C TYR A 127 11.67 -15.35 -15.70
N PHE A 128 10.87 -15.73 -14.73
CA PHE A 128 9.56 -16.36 -14.88
C PHE A 128 8.49 -15.47 -14.26
N GLY A 129 7.37 -15.30 -14.93
CA GLY A 129 6.29 -14.38 -14.54
C GLY A 129 5.84 -13.49 -15.70
N PRO A 130 5.12 -12.38 -15.45
CA PRO A 130 4.78 -11.83 -14.13
C PRO A 130 3.78 -12.69 -13.33
N TYR A 131 3.93 -12.74 -12.01
CA TYR A 131 2.97 -13.37 -11.11
C TYR A 131 2.13 -12.33 -10.40
N THR A 132 0.87 -12.67 -10.14
CA THR A 132 -0.10 -11.77 -9.51
C THR A 132 -0.04 -11.79 -7.99
N ASN A 133 0.52 -12.85 -7.41
CA ASN A 133 0.54 -13.08 -5.97
C ASN A 133 1.97 -13.29 -5.46
N SER A 134 2.47 -12.30 -4.72
CA SER A 134 3.81 -12.33 -4.11
C SER A 134 4.01 -13.50 -3.14
N ARG A 135 2.94 -13.94 -2.45
CA ARG A 135 3.00 -15.08 -1.54
C ARG A 135 3.16 -16.38 -2.32
N ALA A 136 2.37 -16.58 -3.38
CA ALA A 136 2.49 -17.75 -4.23
C ALA A 136 3.89 -17.88 -4.87
N VAL A 137 4.51 -16.75 -5.26
CA VAL A 137 5.89 -16.74 -5.77
C VAL A 137 6.88 -17.20 -4.70
N LYS A 138 6.78 -16.69 -3.47
CA LYS A 138 7.65 -17.08 -2.37
C LYS A 138 7.49 -18.56 -2.03
N ASP A 139 6.24 -19.05 -1.96
CA ASP A 139 5.92 -20.44 -1.68
C ASP A 139 6.47 -21.36 -2.79
N THR A 140 6.37 -20.96 -4.07
CA THR A 140 6.96 -21.69 -5.21
C THR A 140 8.49 -21.72 -5.15
N ILE A 141 9.14 -20.59 -4.82
CA ILE A 141 10.59 -20.53 -4.65
C ILE A 141 11.04 -21.46 -3.53
N GLU A 142 10.35 -21.46 -2.41
CA GLU A 142 10.66 -22.31 -1.26
C GLU A 142 10.49 -23.79 -1.59
N LEU A 143 9.39 -24.13 -2.29
CA LEU A 143 9.14 -25.48 -2.78
C LEU A 143 10.27 -25.99 -3.70
N LEU A 144 10.66 -25.19 -4.71
CA LEU A 144 11.74 -25.54 -5.63
C LEU A 144 13.09 -25.71 -4.91
N ARG A 145 13.36 -24.88 -3.91
CA ARG A 145 14.57 -24.99 -3.09
C ARG A 145 14.59 -26.29 -2.28
N LYS A 146 13.46 -26.70 -1.73
CA LYS A 146 13.32 -27.96 -0.98
C LYS A 146 13.44 -29.18 -1.89
N ILE A 147 12.80 -29.19 -3.05
CA ILE A 147 12.81 -30.32 -3.98
C ILE A 147 14.23 -30.55 -4.55
N TYR A 148 14.91 -29.48 -4.97
CA TYR A 148 16.18 -29.54 -5.70
C TYR A 148 17.41 -29.16 -4.86
N ASN A 149 17.26 -28.90 -3.56
CA ASN A 149 18.32 -28.53 -2.61
C ASN A 149 19.17 -27.34 -3.10
N ILE A 150 18.53 -26.29 -3.63
CA ILE A 150 19.20 -25.14 -4.24
C ILE A 150 19.63 -24.16 -3.15
N ARG A 151 20.88 -23.68 -3.25
CA ARG A 151 21.45 -22.73 -2.30
C ARG A 151 20.67 -21.41 -2.21
N THR A 152 20.68 -20.81 -1.00
CA THR A 152 20.06 -19.51 -0.72
C THR A 152 21.08 -18.42 -0.38
N CYS A 153 22.32 -18.81 -0.04
CA CYS A 153 23.37 -17.91 0.45
C CYS A 153 23.91 -16.97 -0.63
N ASN A 154 24.47 -15.83 -0.20
CA ASN A 154 25.08 -14.83 -1.08
C ASN A 154 26.59 -15.02 -1.31
N ARG A 155 27.16 -16.20 -0.96
CA ARG A 155 28.57 -16.49 -1.17
C ARG A 155 28.93 -16.45 -2.66
N LYS A 156 30.08 -15.88 -2.99
CA LYS A 156 30.56 -15.77 -4.37
C LYS A 156 31.33 -17.03 -4.73
N LEU A 157 30.64 -17.99 -5.34
CA LEU A 157 31.25 -19.24 -5.78
C LEU A 157 31.73 -19.09 -7.23
N PRO A 158 32.91 -19.69 -7.60
CA PRO A 158 33.71 -20.64 -6.81
C PRO A 158 34.69 -20.01 -5.81
N ARG A 159 34.84 -18.69 -5.75
CA ARG A 159 35.88 -18.02 -4.94
C ARG A 159 35.83 -18.38 -3.45
N ASP A 160 34.61 -18.49 -2.90
CA ASP A 160 34.39 -18.69 -1.46
C ASP A 160 34.24 -20.18 -1.08
N ILE A 161 34.70 -21.14 -1.95
CA ILE A 161 34.67 -22.58 -1.66
C ILE A 161 35.69 -22.88 -0.55
N GLY A 162 35.25 -23.60 0.51
CA GLY A 162 36.08 -24.06 1.59
C GLY A 162 36.51 -23.01 2.62
N LEU A 163 36.09 -21.72 2.46
CA LEU A 163 36.48 -20.67 3.40
C LEU A 163 35.77 -20.76 4.76
N GLU A 164 34.57 -21.28 4.81
CA GLU A 164 33.77 -21.38 6.01
C GLU A 164 33.04 -22.73 6.06
N ARG A 165 32.73 -23.22 7.27
CA ARG A 165 31.95 -24.44 7.46
C ARG A 165 30.57 -24.39 6.78
N PRO A 166 29.95 -25.57 6.48
CA PRO A 166 28.59 -25.64 5.93
C PRO A 166 27.58 -24.95 6.85
N CYS A 167 26.58 -24.26 6.25
CA CYS A 167 25.54 -23.63 7.00
C CYS A 167 24.41 -24.59 7.40
N LEU A 168 23.47 -24.13 8.22
CA LEU A 168 22.30 -24.89 8.69
C LEU A 168 21.52 -25.57 7.55
N TYR A 169 21.35 -24.92 6.40
CA TYR A 169 20.61 -25.49 5.26
C TYR A 169 21.24 -26.80 4.73
N TYR A 170 22.53 -26.99 4.85
CA TYR A 170 23.17 -28.27 4.54
C TYR A 170 22.78 -29.32 5.58
N GLN A 171 22.83 -28.97 6.87
CA GLN A 171 22.56 -29.92 7.97
C GLN A 171 21.10 -30.42 7.94
N ILE A 172 20.15 -29.57 7.50
CA ILE A 172 18.75 -29.94 7.35
C ILE A 172 18.38 -30.41 5.93
N ASN A 173 19.38 -30.86 5.15
CA ASN A 173 19.23 -31.40 3.79
C ASN A 173 18.48 -30.48 2.78
N GLN A 174 18.53 -29.16 2.97
CA GLN A 174 17.93 -28.19 2.04
C GLN A 174 18.97 -27.53 1.11
N CYS A 175 20.26 -27.93 1.17
CA CYS A 175 21.31 -27.45 0.30
C CYS A 175 22.37 -28.53 0.16
N LYS A 176 22.89 -28.75 -1.04
CA LYS A 176 24.00 -29.72 -1.32
C LYS A 176 25.40 -29.15 -1.03
N ALA A 177 25.48 -27.98 -0.34
CA ALA A 177 26.73 -27.31 0.03
C ALA A 177 27.75 -27.13 -1.12
N PRO A 178 27.40 -26.49 -2.23
CA PRO A 178 28.40 -26.18 -3.27
C PRO A 178 29.54 -25.30 -2.74
N CYS A 179 29.33 -24.59 -1.64
CA CYS A 179 30.35 -23.82 -0.94
C CYS A 179 31.43 -24.67 -0.25
N GLN A 180 31.24 -25.98 -0.20
CA GLN A 180 32.24 -26.96 0.30
C GLN A 180 32.76 -27.88 -0.81
N GLY A 181 32.26 -27.71 -2.04
CA GLY A 181 32.58 -28.62 -3.13
C GLY A 181 31.92 -30.00 -3.03
N TYR A 182 30.87 -30.15 -2.20
CA TYR A 182 30.16 -31.44 -2.01
C TYR A 182 29.25 -31.82 -3.18
N ILE A 183 29.05 -30.93 -4.13
CA ILE A 183 28.35 -31.18 -5.39
C ILE A 183 29.15 -30.55 -6.54
N SER A 184 29.28 -31.28 -7.67
CA SER A 184 29.89 -30.73 -8.87
C SER A 184 29.01 -29.68 -9.54
N LYS A 185 29.61 -28.83 -10.39
CA LYS A 185 28.90 -27.80 -11.14
C LYS A 185 27.87 -28.42 -12.08
N GLU A 186 28.21 -29.55 -12.73
CA GLU A 186 27.34 -30.26 -13.66
C GLU A 186 26.11 -30.85 -12.95
N ALA A 187 26.34 -31.54 -11.82
CA ALA A 187 25.24 -32.12 -11.04
C ALA A 187 24.33 -31.04 -10.44
N TYR A 188 24.89 -29.87 -10.08
CA TYR A 188 24.10 -28.75 -9.61
C TYR A 188 23.30 -28.08 -10.75
N ALA A 189 23.90 -28.00 -11.96
CA ALA A 189 23.23 -27.47 -13.14
C ALA A 189 22.01 -28.32 -13.55
N ASP A 190 22.08 -29.64 -13.44
CA ASP A 190 20.94 -30.54 -13.68
C ASP A 190 19.76 -30.24 -12.75
N ASN A 191 20.02 -29.96 -11.46
CA ASN A 191 18.98 -29.53 -10.52
C ASN A 191 18.33 -28.21 -10.95
N ILE A 192 19.11 -27.27 -11.47
CA ILE A 192 18.60 -26.00 -11.98
C ILE A 192 17.75 -26.19 -13.25
N GLU A 193 18.18 -27.07 -14.16
CA GLU A 193 17.41 -27.39 -15.37
C GLU A 193 16.07 -28.04 -15.04
N LYS A 194 16.02 -28.94 -14.05
CA LYS A 194 14.79 -29.52 -13.52
C LYS A 194 13.87 -28.46 -12.91
N ALA A 195 14.43 -27.50 -12.16
CA ALA A 195 13.67 -26.37 -11.63
C ALA A 195 13.11 -25.45 -12.74
N ILE A 196 13.89 -25.21 -13.80
CA ILE A 196 13.45 -24.49 -14.99
C ILE A 196 12.31 -25.23 -15.70
N ALA A 197 12.43 -26.56 -15.87
CA ALA A 197 11.40 -27.40 -16.46
C ALA A 197 10.10 -27.35 -15.64
N PHE A 198 10.19 -27.37 -14.31
CA PHE A 198 9.05 -27.20 -13.42
C PHE A 198 8.36 -25.84 -13.64
N LEU A 199 9.12 -24.74 -13.69
CA LEU A 199 8.56 -23.40 -13.92
C LEU A 199 7.93 -23.24 -15.31
N ASN A 200 8.37 -24.04 -16.28
CA ASN A 200 7.76 -24.17 -17.60
C ASN A 200 6.53 -25.10 -17.62
N GLY A 201 6.12 -25.62 -16.45
CA GLY A 201 4.90 -26.44 -16.33
C GLY A 201 5.09 -27.95 -16.56
N HIS A 202 6.31 -28.44 -16.62
CA HIS A 202 6.62 -29.87 -16.73
C HIS A 202 6.62 -30.55 -15.36
N TYR A 203 5.42 -30.77 -14.78
CA TYR A 203 5.28 -31.32 -13.41
C TYR A 203 5.37 -32.85 -13.34
N LYS A 204 5.07 -33.56 -14.44
CA LYS A 204 5.01 -35.04 -14.46
C LYS A 204 6.32 -35.71 -14.01
N PRO A 205 7.51 -35.30 -14.51
CA PRO A 205 8.78 -35.89 -14.06
C PRO A 205 9.01 -35.72 -12.57
N VAL A 206 8.75 -34.52 -12.04
CA VAL A 206 8.95 -34.21 -10.62
C VAL A 206 8.00 -35.04 -9.74
N LEU A 207 6.73 -35.15 -10.12
CA LEU A 207 5.76 -35.96 -9.38
C LEU A 207 6.16 -37.44 -9.37
N LYS A 208 6.73 -37.95 -10.46
CA LYS A 208 7.24 -39.31 -10.53
C LYS A 208 8.43 -39.48 -9.58
N ASP A 209 9.47 -38.61 -9.68
CA ASP A 209 10.66 -38.67 -8.84
C ASP A 209 10.33 -38.60 -7.33
N LEU A 210 9.38 -37.74 -6.95
CA LEU A 210 8.96 -37.61 -5.57
C LEU A 210 8.18 -38.84 -5.09
N ASN A 211 7.34 -39.42 -5.96
CA ASN A 211 6.59 -40.64 -5.65
C ASN A 211 7.51 -41.84 -5.49
N ASP A 212 8.50 -41.98 -6.38
CA ASP A 212 9.49 -43.08 -6.32
C ASP A 212 10.31 -42.99 -5.01
N LYS A 213 10.77 -41.81 -4.61
CA LYS A 213 11.42 -41.57 -3.32
C LYS A 213 10.52 -41.82 -2.11
N MET A 214 9.25 -41.42 -2.19
CA MET A 214 8.28 -41.69 -1.12
C MET A 214 8.14 -43.20 -0.87
N MET A 215 8.03 -43.98 -1.96
CA MET A 215 7.96 -45.44 -1.87
C MET A 215 9.23 -46.07 -1.35
N GLU A 216 10.40 -45.57 -1.77
CA GLU A 216 11.70 -45.99 -1.28
C GLU A 216 11.82 -45.81 0.25
N TYR A 217 11.57 -44.59 0.75
CA TYR A 217 11.57 -44.30 2.20
C TYR A 217 10.53 -45.13 2.98
N ALA A 218 9.35 -45.33 2.39
CA ALA A 218 8.34 -46.20 3.02
C ALA A 218 8.81 -47.66 3.12
N SER A 219 9.52 -48.18 2.12
CA SER A 219 10.08 -49.53 2.13
C SER A 219 11.21 -49.69 3.15
N GLU A 220 11.97 -48.62 3.41
CA GLU A 220 13.02 -48.53 4.42
C GLU A 220 12.49 -48.21 5.83
N MET A 221 11.16 -48.14 6.01
CA MET A 221 10.47 -47.76 7.24
C MET A 221 10.80 -46.34 7.75
N GLU A 222 11.33 -45.47 6.92
CA GLU A 222 11.60 -44.06 7.21
C GLU A 222 10.32 -43.21 6.99
N PHE A 223 9.29 -43.44 7.79
CA PHE A 223 7.95 -42.89 7.60
C PHE A 223 7.89 -41.35 7.67
N GLU A 224 8.75 -40.70 8.44
CA GLU A 224 8.82 -39.24 8.50
C GLU A 224 9.28 -38.65 7.16
N ARG A 225 10.31 -39.23 6.55
CA ARG A 225 10.77 -38.81 5.22
C ARG A 225 9.77 -39.15 4.12
N ALA A 226 9.09 -40.28 4.21
CA ALA A 226 8.01 -40.60 3.28
C ALA A 226 6.86 -39.60 3.39
N ALA A 227 6.50 -39.15 4.61
CA ALA A 227 5.51 -38.09 4.82
C ALA A 227 5.95 -36.75 4.25
N GLU A 228 7.22 -36.36 4.39
CA GLU A 228 7.75 -35.15 3.75
C GLU A 228 7.59 -35.19 2.22
N MET A 229 7.89 -36.34 1.59
CA MET A 229 7.71 -36.50 0.13
C MET A 229 6.25 -36.40 -0.28
N ARG A 230 5.34 -37.00 0.50
CA ARG A 230 3.88 -36.88 0.29
C ARG A 230 3.43 -35.41 0.32
N ASP A 231 3.88 -34.64 1.30
CA ASP A 231 3.51 -33.23 1.46
C ASP A 231 4.07 -32.36 0.33
N LEU A 232 5.26 -32.69 -0.20
CA LEU A 232 5.81 -32.06 -1.39
C LEU A 232 4.99 -32.40 -2.64
N ILE A 233 4.55 -33.67 -2.80
CA ILE A 233 3.68 -34.11 -3.90
C ILE A 233 2.35 -33.33 -3.86
N GLU A 234 1.74 -33.16 -2.70
CA GLU A 234 0.49 -32.41 -2.54
C GLU A 234 0.70 -30.93 -2.92
N SER A 235 1.79 -30.32 -2.46
CA SER A 235 2.15 -28.95 -2.83
C SER A 235 2.35 -28.77 -4.34
N VAL A 236 3.01 -29.72 -5.02
CA VAL A 236 3.19 -29.71 -6.47
C VAL A 236 1.84 -29.86 -7.18
N LYS A 237 0.98 -30.77 -6.73
CA LYS A 237 -0.39 -30.96 -7.29
C LYS A 237 -1.21 -29.68 -7.16
N HIS A 238 -1.21 -29.04 -6.01
CA HIS A 238 -1.94 -27.78 -5.77
C HIS A 238 -1.47 -26.64 -6.69
N ILE A 239 -0.16 -26.54 -6.96
CA ILE A 239 0.37 -25.56 -7.92
C ILE A 239 -0.09 -25.95 -9.35
N SER A 240 -0.01 -27.23 -9.71
CA SER A 240 -0.40 -27.71 -11.04
C SER A 240 -1.89 -27.55 -11.32
N GLU A 241 -2.77 -27.71 -10.33
CA GLU A 241 -4.22 -27.56 -10.46
C GLU A 241 -4.66 -26.11 -10.68
N LYS A 242 -4.01 -25.16 -10.01
CA LYS A 242 -4.27 -23.73 -10.23
C LYS A 242 -3.89 -23.24 -11.63
N GLN A 243 -3.10 -24.02 -12.39
CA GLN A 243 -2.63 -23.67 -13.73
C GLN A 243 -3.34 -24.46 -14.83
N ARG A 244 -4.41 -25.22 -14.52
CA ARG A 244 -5.19 -25.95 -15.52
C ARG A 244 -6.13 -25.00 -16.27
N VAL A 245 -5.61 -24.44 -17.35
CA VAL A 245 -6.36 -24.23 -18.58
C VAL A 245 -5.63 -25.07 -19.62
N ASP A 246 -6.16 -26.23 -19.93
CA ASP A 246 -5.57 -27.16 -20.89
C ASP A 246 -5.62 -26.55 -22.29
N ASN A 247 -4.46 -26.20 -22.83
CA ASN A 247 -4.30 -25.96 -24.25
C ASN A 247 -2.99 -26.57 -24.73
N ASN A 248 -3.07 -27.41 -25.74
CA ASN A 248 -1.95 -28.04 -26.41
C ASN A 248 -1.08 -27.08 -27.25
N SER A 249 -1.28 -25.76 -27.14
CA SER A 249 -0.50 -24.76 -27.87
C SER A 249 0.74 -24.33 -27.06
N THR A 250 1.89 -24.37 -27.69
CA THR A 250 3.17 -23.88 -27.12
C THR A 250 3.34 -22.37 -27.27
N GLU A 251 2.26 -21.65 -27.52
CA GLU A 251 2.30 -20.22 -27.86
C GLU A 251 2.21 -19.33 -26.62
N ASP A 252 3.06 -18.31 -26.61
CA ASP A 252 3.04 -17.24 -25.63
C ASP A 252 2.19 -16.09 -26.15
N ARG A 253 1.12 -15.75 -25.42
CA ARG A 253 0.20 -14.68 -25.80
C ARG A 253 -0.32 -13.93 -24.58
N ASP A 254 -0.64 -12.65 -24.78
CA ASP A 254 -1.36 -11.83 -23.83
C ASP A 254 -2.72 -11.47 -24.41
N VAL A 255 -3.78 -11.62 -23.62
CA VAL A 255 -5.15 -11.28 -24.02
C VAL A 255 -5.59 -10.05 -23.25
N ILE A 256 -5.91 -8.98 -23.97
CA ILE A 256 -6.16 -7.65 -23.40
C ILE A 256 -7.55 -7.18 -23.79
N ALA A 257 -8.36 -6.85 -22.79
CA ALA A 257 -9.69 -6.27 -22.97
C ALA A 257 -9.86 -5.02 -22.14
N VAL A 258 -10.75 -4.12 -22.54
CA VAL A 258 -11.00 -2.84 -21.92
C VAL A 258 -12.47 -2.66 -21.55
N ALA A 259 -12.71 -2.04 -20.39
CA ALA A 259 -13.99 -1.49 -20.00
C ALA A 259 -13.80 -0.04 -19.56
N SER A 260 -14.73 0.86 -19.90
CA SER A 260 -14.70 2.26 -19.44
C SER A 260 -16.08 2.71 -18.98
N ASN A 261 -16.10 3.74 -18.12
CA ASN A 261 -17.31 4.39 -17.65
C ASN A 261 -17.34 5.86 -18.09
N ASN A 262 -18.49 6.50 -17.89
CA ASN A 262 -18.65 7.93 -18.19
C ASN A 262 -17.94 8.87 -17.19
N MET A 263 -17.25 8.32 -16.18
CA MET A 263 -16.57 9.07 -15.11
C MET A 263 -15.05 9.26 -15.40
N ASN A 264 -14.64 9.17 -16.67
CA ASN A 264 -13.24 9.31 -17.10
C ASN A 264 -12.29 8.21 -16.57
N GLU A 265 -12.85 7.05 -16.24
CA GLU A 265 -12.10 5.88 -15.74
C GLU A 265 -12.26 4.70 -16.67
N GLY A 266 -11.18 3.96 -16.87
CA GLY A 266 -11.14 2.72 -17.60
C GLY A 266 -10.39 1.64 -16.85
N VAL A 267 -10.76 0.40 -17.09
CA VAL A 267 -10.08 -0.79 -16.58
C VAL A 267 -9.65 -1.64 -17.74
N ILE A 268 -8.37 -1.96 -17.79
CA ILE A 268 -7.80 -2.96 -18.69
C ILE A 268 -7.68 -4.28 -17.92
N SER A 269 -8.19 -5.37 -18.50
CA SER A 269 -7.90 -6.73 -18.01
C SER A 269 -6.93 -7.41 -18.97
N ILE A 270 -5.86 -7.98 -18.44
CA ILE A 270 -4.85 -8.73 -19.19
C ILE A 270 -4.73 -10.14 -18.64
N PHE A 271 -4.71 -11.14 -19.53
CA PHE A 271 -4.43 -12.53 -19.20
C PHE A 271 -3.10 -12.93 -19.82
N PHE A 272 -2.22 -13.50 -19.00
CA PHE A 272 -0.90 -13.95 -19.40
C PHE A 272 -0.93 -15.45 -19.72
N ILE A 273 -0.73 -15.80 -20.97
CA ILE A 273 -0.68 -17.18 -21.45
C ILE A 273 0.76 -17.48 -21.88
N ARG A 274 1.35 -18.51 -21.29
CA ARG A 274 2.73 -18.94 -21.56
C ARG A 274 2.76 -20.44 -21.75
N GLY A 275 3.33 -20.90 -22.87
CA GLY A 275 3.32 -22.31 -23.22
C GLY A 275 1.92 -22.91 -23.30
N GLY A 276 0.92 -22.13 -23.76
CA GLY A 276 -0.49 -22.53 -23.82
C GLY A 276 -1.23 -22.54 -22.48
N LYS A 277 -0.58 -22.17 -21.34
CA LYS A 277 -1.19 -22.16 -20.01
C LYS A 277 -1.39 -20.76 -19.51
N MET A 278 -2.54 -20.50 -18.88
CA MET A 278 -2.79 -19.21 -18.21
C MET A 278 -1.96 -19.13 -16.92
N LEU A 279 -0.93 -18.28 -16.90
CA LEU A 279 -0.12 -18.03 -15.72
C LEU A 279 -0.79 -17.10 -14.71
N GLY A 280 -1.64 -16.21 -15.19
CA GLY A 280 -2.32 -15.26 -14.32
C GLY A 280 -3.17 -14.25 -15.09
N ARG A 281 -3.88 -13.44 -14.32
CA ARG A 281 -4.69 -12.33 -14.83
C ARG A 281 -4.42 -11.09 -14.00
N GLU A 282 -4.48 -9.94 -14.66
CA GLU A 282 -4.28 -8.64 -14.02
C GLU A 282 -5.29 -7.63 -14.51
N HIS A 283 -5.46 -6.59 -13.74
CA HIS A 283 -6.22 -5.43 -14.14
C HIS A 283 -5.45 -4.14 -13.84
N PHE A 284 -5.63 -3.17 -14.71
CA PHE A 284 -4.98 -1.86 -14.64
C PHE A 284 -6.01 -0.76 -14.80
N HIS A 285 -5.82 0.31 -14.03
CA HIS A 285 -6.68 1.49 -14.12
C HIS A 285 -6.09 2.50 -15.09
N MET A 286 -6.97 3.01 -15.96
CA MET A 286 -6.65 4.06 -16.92
C MET A 286 -7.44 5.32 -16.57
N LYS A 287 -6.80 6.48 -16.63
CA LYS A 287 -7.44 7.79 -16.51
C LYS A 287 -7.34 8.55 -17.82
N GLY A 288 -8.20 9.56 -17.98
CA GLY A 288 -8.21 10.36 -19.21
C GLY A 288 -8.89 9.67 -20.39
N VAL A 289 -9.77 8.68 -20.12
CA VAL A 289 -10.45 7.88 -21.16
C VAL A 289 -11.74 8.51 -21.69
N MET A 290 -12.13 9.65 -21.14
CA MET A 290 -13.35 10.34 -21.57
C MET A 290 -13.26 10.73 -23.02
N SER A 291 -14.26 10.34 -23.83
CA SER A 291 -14.33 10.60 -25.27
C SER A 291 -13.24 9.90 -26.11
N GLU A 292 -12.51 8.94 -25.54
CA GLU A 292 -11.59 8.08 -26.29
C GLU A 292 -12.32 6.84 -26.80
N THR A 293 -11.89 6.33 -27.96
CA THR A 293 -12.34 5.01 -28.42
C THR A 293 -11.65 3.91 -27.64
N TYR A 294 -12.26 2.72 -27.58
CA TYR A 294 -11.60 1.56 -26.96
C TYR A 294 -10.26 1.22 -27.62
N GLY A 295 -10.14 1.45 -28.95
CA GLY A 295 -8.90 1.27 -29.68
C GLY A 295 -7.79 2.22 -29.20
N ASP A 296 -8.12 3.49 -28.93
CA ASP A 296 -7.17 4.49 -28.44
C ASP A 296 -6.72 4.17 -26.99
N ILE A 297 -7.65 3.72 -26.15
CA ILE A 297 -7.34 3.31 -24.77
C ILE A 297 -6.40 2.10 -24.78
N LEU A 298 -6.70 1.08 -25.62
CA LEU A 298 -5.84 -0.08 -25.81
C LEU A 298 -4.46 0.27 -26.34
N ASN A 299 -4.40 1.19 -27.32
CA ASN A 299 -3.15 1.68 -27.88
C ASN A 299 -2.28 2.37 -26.80
N ALA A 300 -2.88 3.28 -26.03
CA ALA A 300 -2.20 3.97 -24.93
C ALA A 300 -1.68 2.98 -23.88
N PHE A 301 -2.50 1.99 -23.51
CA PHE A 301 -2.09 0.95 -22.56
C PHE A 301 -0.94 0.10 -23.09
N ILE A 302 -1.05 -0.43 -24.30
CA ILE A 302 -0.03 -1.32 -24.90
C ILE A 302 1.33 -0.61 -24.96
N LYS A 303 1.35 0.65 -25.42
CA LYS A 303 2.57 1.45 -25.47
C LYS A 303 3.19 1.62 -24.07
N GLN A 304 2.42 2.07 -23.09
CA GLN A 304 2.92 2.36 -21.74
C GLN A 304 3.30 1.09 -20.96
N TYR A 305 2.48 0.05 -21.05
CA TYR A 305 2.72 -1.21 -20.36
C TYR A 305 3.95 -1.92 -20.89
N TYR A 306 4.01 -2.16 -22.20
CA TYR A 306 5.14 -2.86 -22.80
C TYR A 306 6.41 -2.00 -22.89
N ALA A 307 6.35 -0.67 -22.82
CA ALA A 307 7.56 0.15 -22.64
C ALA A 307 8.28 -0.16 -21.32
N ALA A 308 7.54 -0.43 -20.26
CA ALA A 308 8.09 -0.74 -18.93
C ALA A 308 8.35 -2.24 -18.72
N THR A 309 7.62 -3.11 -19.42
CA THR A 309 7.67 -4.56 -19.24
C THR A 309 8.80 -5.17 -20.06
N PRO A 310 9.72 -5.93 -19.45
CA PRO A 310 10.86 -6.52 -20.16
C PRO A 310 10.51 -7.78 -20.97
N TYR A 311 9.43 -8.47 -20.62
CA TYR A 311 8.94 -9.64 -21.35
C TYR A 311 7.88 -9.25 -22.40
N LEU A 312 8.03 -9.73 -23.63
CA LEU A 312 7.13 -9.48 -24.73
C LEU A 312 6.63 -10.82 -25.30
N PRO A 313 5.29 -11.06 -25.35
CA PRO A 313 4.74 -12.27 -25.94
C PRO A 313 4.94 -12.31 -27.46
N LYS A 314 4.67 -13.45 -28.08
CA LYS A 314 4.63 -13.57 -29.56
C LYS A 314 3.39 -12.91 -30.15
N GLU A 315 2.28 -12.97 -29.41
CA GLU A 315 0.99 -12.49 -29.86
C GLU A 315 0.30 -11.71 -28.74
N ILE A 316 -0.29 -10.58 -29.11
CA ILE A 316 -1.16 -9.76 -28.26
C ILE A 316 -2.56 -9.82 -28.88
N ILE A 317 -3.53 -10.33 -28.15
CA ILE A 317 -4.91 -10.43 -28.56
C ILE A 317 -5.68 -9.26 -27.97
N VAL A 318 -6.35 -8.49 -28.83
CA VAL A 318 -7.13 -7.31 -28.43
C VAL A 318 -8.56 -7.37 -28.98
N GLU A 319 -9.45 -6.58 -28.41
CA GLU A 319 -10.87 -6.54 -28.78
C GLU A 319 -11.16 -5.59 -29.93
N HIS A 320 -10.44 -4.48 -30.01
CA HIS A 320 -10.66 -3.43 -30.99
C HIS A 320 -9.38 -3.13 -31.75
N GLU A 321 -9.55 -2.64 -32.98
CA GLU A 321 -8.43 -2.13 -33.76
C GLU A 321 -7.76 -0.96 -33.03
N ILE A 322 -6.44 -1.03 -32.92
CA ILE A 322 -5.65 0.03 -32.28
C ILE A 322 -5.08 0.97 -33.32
N THR A 323 -5.02 2.24 -32.97
CA THR A 323 -4.38 3.26 -33.80
C THR A 323 -2.89 2.94 -33.96
N ASP A 324 -2.33 3.10 -35.17
CA ASP A 324 -0.91 2.80 -35.48
C ASP A 324 -0.47 1.33 -35.23
N CYS A 325 -1.37 0.35 -35.39
CA CYS A 325 -1.10 -1.06 -35.10
C CYS A 325 0.24 -1.55 -35.68
N GLY A 326 0.51 -1.27 -36.96
CA GLY A 326 1.75 -1.69 -37.62
C GLY A 326 3.02 -1.10 -36.99
N LEU A 327 2.99 0.17 -36.58
CA LEU A 327 4.11 0.82 -35.90
C LEU A 327 4.36 0.21 -34.52
N VAL A 328 3.28 -0.09 -33.78
CA VAL A 328 3.38 -0.71 -32.45
C VAL A 328 3.93 -2.13 -32.57
N GLU A 329 3.49 -2.92 -33.56
CA GLU A 329 4.04 -4.24 -33.86
C GLU A 329 5.52 -4.18 -34.22
N GLU A 330 5.93 -3.22 -35.06
CA GLU A 330 7.33 -3.01 -35.41
C GLU A 330 8.20 -2.65 -34.21
N TYR A 331 7.74 -1.71 -33.39
CA TYR A 331 8.41 -1.32 -32.15
C TYR A 331 8.59 -2.50 -31.20
N LEU A 332 7.51 -3.25 -30.93
CA LEU A 332 7.55 -4.39 -30.04
C LEU A 332 8.41 -5.54 -30.61
N SER A 333 8.39 -5.75 -31.91
CA SER A 333 9.21 -6.75 -32.60
C SER A 333 10.70 -6.43 -32.53
N LYS A 334 11.08 -5.19 -32.79
CA LYS A 334 12.49 -4.71 -32.63
C LYS A 334 12.97 -4.91 -31.20
N ARG A 335 12.13 -4.61 -30.22
CA ARG A 335 12.48 -4.73 -28.81
C ARG A 335 12.57 -6.18 -28.34
N ARG A 336 11.72 -7.07 -28.87
CA ARG A 336 11.73 -8.50 -28.58
C ARG A 336 12.87 -9.24 -29.28
N GLY A 337 13.35 -8.71 -30.42
CA GLY A 337 14.29 -9.39 -31.31
C GLY A 337 13.65 -10.44 -32.23
N ASN A 338 12.32 -10.60 -32.19
CA ASN A 338 11.51 -11.48 -33.02
C ASN A 338 10.12 -10.87 -33.20
N GLN A 339 9.39 -11.34 -34.22
CA GLN A 339 8.07 -10.82 -34.55
C GLN A 339 7.10 -10.86 -33.36
N VAL A 340 6.39 -9.76 -33.14
CA VAL A 340 5.22 -9.64 -32.25
C VAL A 340 4.03 -9.27 -33.13
N LYS A 341 2.92 -9.98 -32.96
CA LYS A 341 1.69 -9.75 -33.72
C LYS A 341 0.55 -9.32 -32.80
N ILE A 342 -0.20 -8.31 -33.23
CA ILE A 342 -1.45 -7.88 -32.57
C ILE A 342 -2.62 -8.42 -33.38
N THR A 343 -3.52 -9.18 -32.75
CA THR A 343 -4.61 -9.86 -33.44
C THR A 343 -5.96 -9.60 -32.80
N ILE A 344 -6.98 -9.46 -33.65
CA ILE A 344 -8.39 -9.36 -33.26
C ILE A 344 -9.06 -10.66 -33.68
N PRO A 345 -9.42 -11.54 -32.74
CA PRO A 345 -10.02 -12.83 -33.09
C PRO A 345 -11.50 -12.67 -33.45
N ALA A 346 -11.93 -13.33 -34.51
CA ALA A 346 -13.34 -13.36 -34.90
C ALA A 346 -14.12 -14.55 -34.30
N LYS A 347 -13.45 -15.66 -33.98
CA LYS A 347 -14.07 -16.91 -33.47
C LYS A 347 -13.05 -17.81 -32.78
N GLY A 348 -13.55 -18.89 -32.18
CA GLY A 348 -12.72 -19.93 -31.57
C GLY A 348 -12.25 -19.57 -30.16
N GLU A 349 -11.25 -20.30 -29.69
CA GLU A 349 -10.70 -20.21 -28.33
C GLU A 349 -10.19 -18.81 -27.98
N LYS A 350 -9.46 -18.15 -28.89
CA LYS A 350 -8.96 -16.79 -28.70
C LYS A 350 -10.08 -15.80 -28.39
N MET A 351 -11.23 -15.95 -29.06
CA MET A 351 -12.42 -15.14 -28.83
C MET A 351 -13.06 -15.44 -27.46
N GLN A 352 -13.06 -16.69 -27.02
CA GLN A 352 -13.57 -17.06 -25.68
C GLN A 352 -12.71 -16.46 -24.56
N LEU A 353 -11.39 -16.52 -24.71
CA LEU A 353 -10.46 -15.89 -23.77
C LEU A 353 -10.63 -14.37 -23.74
N LEU A 354 -10.82 -13.74 -24.89
CA LEU A 354 -11.06 -12.31 -25.00
C LEU A 354 -12.39 -11.91 -24.33
N LYS A 355 -13.45 -12.67 -24.53
CA LYS A 355 -14.72 -12.46 -23.85
C LYS A 355 -14.56 -12.57 -22.33
N LEU A 356 -13.84 -13.57 -21.84
CA LEU A 356 -13.56 -13.73 -20.42
C LEU A 356 -12.76 -12.55 -19.86
N ALA A 357 -11.77 -12.04 -20.60
CA ALA A 357 -10.99 -10.87 -20.21
C ALA A 357 -11.87 -9.60 -20.15
N ARG A 358 -12.78 -9.42 -21.11
CA ARG A 358 -13.76 -8.33 -21.14
C ARG A 358 -14.71 -8.38 -19.95
N ASP A 359 -15.32 -9.54 -19.69
CA ASP A 359 -16.23 -9.73 -18.57
C ASP A 359 -15.52 -9.42 -17.23
N ASN A 360 -14.24 -9.78 -17.09
CA ASN A 360 -13.42 -9.40 -15.94
C ASN A 360 -13.16 -7.90 -15.85
N ALA A 361 -12.88 -7.22 -16.97
CA ALA A 361 -12.69 -5.76 -16.97
C ALA A 361 -13.96 -5.04 -16.51
N HIS A 362 -15.13 -5.46 -17.02
CA HIS A 362 -16.42 -4.90 -16.59
C HIS A 362 -16.72 -5.17 -15.12
N LEU A 363 -16.45 -6.37 -14.62
CA LEU A 363 -16.65 -6.73 -13.21
C LEU A 363 -15.81 -5.85 -12.29
N VAL A 364 -14.52 -5.68 -12.59
CA VAL A 364 -13.63 -4.82 -11.78
C VAL A 364 -14.11 -3.38 -11.81
N LEU A 365 -14.43 -2.84 -13.00
CA LEU A 365 -14.91 -1.46 -13.15
C LEU A 365 -16.21 -1.24 -12.35
N SER A 366 -17.15 -2.18 -12.36
CA SER A 366 -18.40 -2.07 -11.60
C SER A 366 -18.16 -2.10 -10.09
N GLN A 367 -17.29 -2.99 -9.62
CA GLN A 367 -16.91 -3.07 -8.20
C GLN A 367 -16.23 -1.79 -7.72
N ASP A 368 -15.33 -1.22 -8.51
CA ASP A 368 -14.64 0.01 -8.17
C ASP A 368 -15.59 1.21 -8.19
N THR A 369 -16.48 1.29 -9.18
CA THR A 369 -17.50 2.34 -9.25
C THR A 369 -18.43 2.26 -8.04
N GLU A 370 -18.87 1.08 -7.65
CA GLU A 370 -19.71 0.89 -6.46
C GLU A 370 -18.95 1.23 -5.17
N LYS A 371 -17.69 0.85 -5.07
CA LYS A 371 -16.82 1.20 -3.94
C LYS A 371 -16.64 2.72 -3.81
N LEU A 372 -16.37 3.41 -4.92
CA LEU A 372 -16.25 4.87 -4.95
C LEU A 372 -17.57 5.55 -4.57
N LYS A 373 -18.69 5.05 -5.09
CA LYS A 373 -20.03 5.54 -4.72
C LYS A 373 -20.29 5.39 -3.22
N ARG A 374 -20.03 4.21 -2.66
CA ARG A 374 -20.15 3.97 -1.21
C ARG A 374 -19.21 4.86 -0.39
N GLU A 375 -17.99 5.10 -0.87
CA GLU A 375 -17.05 6.01 -0.19
C GLU A 375 -17.54 7.44 -0.26
N GLN A 376 -18.07 7.88 -1.39
CA GLN A 376 -18.66 9.22 -1.57
C GLN A 376 -19.88 9.40 -0.67
N GLU A 377 -20.78 8.42 -0.63
CA GLU A 377 -21.95 8.42 0.27
C GLU A 377 -21.51 8.48 1.74
N ARG A 378 -20.51 7.69 2.13
CA ARG A 378 -19.96 7.65 3.48
C ARG A 378 -19.23 8.93 3.89
N THR A 379 -18.81 9.76 2.97
CA THR A 379 -17.99 10.96 3.21
C THR A 379 -18.77 12.24 2.88
N VAL A 380 -18.69 12.72 1.68
CA VAL A 380 -19.38 13.96 1.24
C VAL A 380 -20.90 13.84 1.38
N GLY A 381 -21.46 12.68 1.03
CA GLY A 381 -22.87 12.37 1.20
C GLY A 381 -23.32 12.47 2.67
N ALA A 382 -22.51 11.89 3.57
CA ALA A 382 -22.76 11.96 5.02
C ALA A 382 -22.70 13.39 5.56
N ALA A 383 -21.76 14.21 5.08
CA ALA A 383 -21.67 15.62 5.46
C ALA A 383 -22.89 16.42 4.97
N LYS A 384 -23.35 16.15 3.75
CA LYS A 384 -24.57 16.77 3.20
C LYS A 384 -25.81 16.33 3.99
N GLU A 385 -25.95 15.02 4.25
CA GLU A 385 -27.06 14.48 5.04
C GLU A 385 -27.12 15.11 6.45
N LEU A 386 -25.95 15.34 7.10
CA LEU A 386 -25.87 16.04 8.37
C LEU A 386 -26.35 17.50 8.24
N ALA A 387 -25.87 18.22 7.22
CA ALA A 387 -26.27 19.59 6.98
C ALA A 387 -27.80 19.74 6.77
N ASP A 388 -28.38 18.84 5.96
CA ASP A 388 -29.80 18.77 5.69
C ASP A 388 -30.61 18.46 6.98
N LEU A 389 -30.08 17.54 7.83
CA LEU A 389 -30.77 17.13 9.07
C LEU A 389 -30.87 18.25 10.10
N ILE A 390 -29.83 19.05 10.27
CA ILE A 390 -29.81 20.14 11.25
C ILE A 390 -30.14 21.51 10.65
N GLY A 391 -30.43 21.57 9.33
CA GLY A 391 -30.84 22.77 8.65
C GLY A 391 -29.76 23.84 8.48
N VAL A 392 -28.47 23.42 8.32
CA VAL A 392 -27.37 24.36 8.09
C VAL A 392 -26.90 24.33 6.63
N PRO A 393 -26.28 25.42 6.12
CA PRO A 393 -25.88 25.50 4.70
C PRO A 393 -24.80 24.51 4.31
N SER A 394 -23.93 24.12 5.26
CA SER A 394 -22.75 23.25 5.02
C SER A 394 -22.35 22.51 6.28
N ALA A 395 -21.83 21.27 6.09
CA ALA A 395 -21.18 20.49 7.13
C ALA A 395 -19.86 19.88 6.56
N ARG A 396 -19.18 20.62 5.69
CA ARG A 396 -17.95 20.16 5.07
C ARG A 396 -16.80 20.07 6.07
N ARG A 397 -16.67 21.09 6.94
CA ARG A 397 -15.64 21.13 7.97
C ARG A 397 -16.27 21.04 9.36
N LEU A 398 -15.97 19.96 10.06
CA LEU A 398 -16.38 19.71 11.43
C LEU A 398 -15.15 19.77 12.34
N GLU A 399 -15.25 20.49 13.47
CA GLU A 399 -14.24 20.46 14.53
C GLU A 399 -14.85 19.88 15.79
N ALA A 400 -14.30 18.78 16.29
CA ALA A 400 -14.77 18.16 17.53
C ALA A 400 -13.76 18.30 18.65
N PHE A 401 -14.27 18.65 19.83
CA PHE A 401 -13.50 18.86 21.05
C PHE A 401 -13.82 17.79 22.08
N ASP A 402 -12.77 17.24 22.67
CA ASP A 402 -12.83 16.30 23.80
C ASP A 402 -11.93 16.78 24.91
N ILE A 403 -12.46 16.79 26.15
CA ILE A 403 -11.72 17.12 27.35
C ILE A 403 -11.51 15.85 28.16
N SER A 404 -10.29 15.63 28.56
CA SER A 404 -9.93 14.48 29.37
C SER A 404 -9.10 14.88 30.56
N HIS A 405 -9.47 14.39 31.75
CA HIS A 405 -8.74 14.62 33.00
C HIS A 405 -7.77 13.47 33.32
N ILE A 406 -6.58 13.82 33.74
CA ILE A 406 -5.63 12.87 34.32
C ILE A 406 -5.75 12.97 35.84
N SER A 407 -6.09 11.89 36.52
CA SER A 407 -6.10 11.82 37.98
C SER A 407 -4.80 12.34 38.58
N GLY A 408 -4.81 13.57 39.08
CA GLY A 408 -3.73 14.20 39.83
C GLY A 408 -2.84 15.20 39.12
N TYR A 409 -2.79 15.31 37.78
CA TYR A 409 -1.95 16.27 37.05
C TYR A 409 -2.49 16.64 35.69
N HIS A 410 -2.81 17.92 35.47
CA HIS A 410 -3.10 18.60 34.20
C HIS A 410 -4.25 18.05 33.36
N SER A 411 -5.31 18.79 33.30
CA SER A 411 -6.39 18.63 32.31
C SER A 411 -5.86 18.95 30.90
N VAL A 412 -6.28 18.17 29.92
CA VAL A 412 -5.92 18.36 28.51
C VAL A 412 -7.15 18.30 27.62
N ALA A 413 -7.14 19.10 26.57
CA ALA A 413 -8.17 19.02 25.55
C ALA A 413 -7.55 18.67 24.19
N SER A 414 -8.32 18.01 23.38
CA SER A 414 -7.98 17.66 22.01
C SER A 414 -9.02 18.17 21.02
N MET A 415 -8.55 18.60 19.86
CA MET A 415 -9.39 19.01 18.73
C MET A 415 -9.07 18.11 17.56
N VAL A 416 -10.08 17.47 17.02
CA VAL A 416 -10.01 16.71 15.77
C VAL A 416 -10.82 17.42 14.70
N VAL A 417 -10.42 17.27 13.45
CA VAL A 417 -11.03 17.93 12.30
C VAL A 417 -11.40 16.90 11.26
N PHE A 418 -12.66 16.96 10.80
CA PHE A 418 -13.12 16.26 9.61
C PHE A 418 -13.40 17.27 8.50
N GLU A 419 -12.98 16.96 7.29
CA GLU A 419 -13.27 17.74 6.10
C GLU A 419 -13.83 16.81 5.02
N ASP A 420 -14.97 17.21 4.44
CA ASP A 420 -15.73 16.38 3.50
C ASP A 420 -15.95 14.93 4.02
N GLY A 421 -16.26 14.78 5.32
CA GLY A 421 -16.52 13.51 6.00
C GLY A 421 -15.29 12.62 6.26
N LYS A 422 -14.07 13.15 6.03
CA LYS A 422 -12.78 12.45 6.26
C LYS A 422 -11.94 13.16 7.33
N ALA A 423 -11.21 12.37 8.09
CA ALA A 423 -10.29 12.87 9.11
C ALA A 423 -9.13 13.69 8.50
N LYS A 424 -9.02 14.98 8.83
CA LYS A 424 -7.95 15.89 8.39
C LYS A 424 -6.89 16.03 9.48
N ARG A 425 -6.07 15.02 9.64
CA ARG A 425 -5.11 14.89 10.74
C ARG A 425 -4.10 16.01 10.86
N ASN A 426 -3.77 16.70 9.77
CA ASN A 426 -2.85 17.85 9.78
C ASN A 426 -3.40 19.03 10.58
N ASP A 427 -4.74 19.13 10.72
CA ASP A 427 -5.42 20.20 11.43
C ASP A 427 -5.73 19.85 12.90
N TYR A 428 -5.39 18.63 13.36
CA TYR A 428 -5.59 18.22 14.75
C TYR A 428 -4.73 19.03 15.71
N ARG A 429 -5.28 19.39 16.87
CA ARG A 429 -4.56 20.17 17.88
C ARG A 429 -4.71 19.56 19.27
N LYS A 430 -3.68 19.76 20.09
CA LYS A 430 -3.61 19.36 21.49
C LYS A 430 -3.44 20.61 22.33
N PHE A 431 -4.32 20.82 23.29
CA PHE A 431 -4.31 21.97 24.19
C PHE A 431 -3.93 21.51 25.60
N LYS A 432 -2.86 22.08 26.13
CA LYS A 432 -2.53 21.96 27.56
C LYS A 432 -3.20 23.11 28.28
N LEU A 433 -4.03 22.83 29.29
CA LEU A 433 -4.68 23.83 30.12
C LEU A 433 -3.65 24.51 31.02
N LYS A 434 -3.78 25.82 31.23
CA LYS A 434 -2.80 26.66 31.93
C LYS A 434 -3.38 27.34 33.15
N THR A 435 -4.68 27.60 33.17
CA THR A 435 -5.31 28.51 34.17
C THR A 435 -6.19 27.78 35.15
N ILE A 436 -6.42 26.49 35.01
CA ILE A 436 -7.41 25.74 35.80
C ILE A 436 -6.70 24.68 36.62
N ASP A 437 -6.83 24.79 37.93
CA ASP A 437 -6.41 23.79 38.92
C ASP A 437 -7.63 23.01 39.40
N GLY A 438 -7.74 21.75 38.96
CA GLY A 438 -8.82 20.82 39.32
C GLY A 438 -9.64 20.30 38.16
N PRO A 439 -10.57 19.39 38.42
CA PRO A 439 -11.45 18.80 37.39
C PRO A 439 -12.66 19.69 37.13
N ASP A 440 -12.49 20.76 36.36
CA ASP A 440 -13.57 21.61 35.87
C ASP A 440 -13.60 21.53 34.34
N ASP A 441 -14.49 20.69 33.81
CA ASP A 441 -14.68 20.47 32.38
C ASP A 441 -15.18 21.74 31.68
N TYR A 442 -16.02 22.51 32.35
CA TYR A 442 -16.65 23.68 31.78
C TYR A 442 -15.66 24.85 31.64
N ALA A 443 -14.89 25.15 32.68
CA ALA A 443 -13.84 26.15 32.59
C ALA A 443 -12.75 25.74 31.61
N SER A 444 -12.41 24.43 31.56
CA SER A 444 -11.46 23.85 30.62
C SER A 444 -11.90 24.06 29.17
N MET A 445 -13.16 23.80 28.86
CA MET A 445 -13.72 23.99 27.53
C MET A 445 -13.71 25.45 27.12
N ARG A 446 -14.09 26.36 28.03
CA ARG A 446 -14.04 27.81 27.80
C ARG A 446 -12.62 28.28 27.43
N GLU A 447 -11.59 27.89 28.19
CA GLU A 447 -10.19 28.23 27.89
C GLU A 447 -9.78 27.75 26.50
N VAL A 448 -10.11 26.52 26.14
CA VAL A 448 -9.71 25.92 24.87
C VAL A 448 -10.36 26.59 23.69
N LEU A 449 -11.67 26.84 23.76
CA LEU A 449 -12.43 27.50 22.70
C LEU A 449 -11.97 28.96 22.50
N TYR A 450 -11.76 29.73 23.58
CA TYR A 450 -11.17 31.07 23.49
C TYR A 450 -9.82 31.03 22.77
N ARG A 451 -8.94 30.10 23.13
CA ARG A 451 -7.61 29.96 22.49
C ARG A 451 -7.71 29.54 21.04
N ARG A 452 -8.71 28.71 20.69
CA ARG A 452 -8.92 28.29 19.29
C ARG A 452 -9.38 29.44 18.43
N PHE A 453 -10.36 30.20 18.88
CA PHE A 453 -11.02 31.22 18.08
C PHE A 453 -10.41 32.62 18.18
N SER A 454 -9.54 32.87 19.17
CA SER A 454 -8.78 34.13 19.29
C SER A 454 -7.38 34.06 18.64
N ASP A 455 -6.93 32.91 18.17
CA ASP A 455 -5.61 32.75 17.56
C ASP A 455 -5.69 32.93 16.05
N GLU A 456 -5.17 34.03 15.53
CA GLU A 456 -5.19 34.40 14.10
C GLU A 456 -4.51 33.37 13.18
N ARG A 457 -3.69 32.46 13.73
CA ARG A 457 -3.09 31.37 12.99
C ARG A 457 -4.11 30.30 12.57
N PHE A 458 -5.30 30.29 13.19
CA PHE A 458 -6.42 29.40 12.88
C PHE A 458 -7.52 30.15 12.14
N ASN A 459 -7.22 30.67 10.96
CA ASN A 459 -8.12 31.51 10.16
C ASN A 459 -9.22 30.75 9.41
N ILE A 460 -9.22 29.39 9.46
CA ILE A 460 -10.28 28.57 8.86
C ILE A 460 -11.24 28.14 9.95
N TYR A 461 -12.45 28.65 9.90
CA TYR A 461 -13.50 28.26 10.84
C TYR A 461 -14.21 26.99 10.38
N PRO A 462 -14.74 26.17 11.32
CA PRO A 462 -15.59 25.04 10.97
C PRO A 462 -16.97 25.50 10.53
N ASP A 463 -17.64 24.69 9.71
CA ASP A 463 -19.07 24.86 9.40
C ASP A 463 -19.94 24.49 10.61
N ILE A 464 -19.47 23.52 11.42
CA ILE A 464 -20.15 23.07 12.64
C ILE A 464 -19.09 22.76 13.70
N LEU A 465 -19.34 23.24 14.92
CA LEU A 465 -18.57 22.91 16.11
C LEU A 465 -19.24 21.75 16.85
N MET A 466 -18.50 20.67 17.09
CA MET A 466 -19.00 19.45 17.72
C MET A 466 -18.43 19.30 19.13
N MET A 467 -19.31 19.21 20.12
CA MET A 467 -18.94 19.03 21.51
C MET A 467 -19.14 17.57 21.94
N ASP A 468 -18.16 16.95 22.62
CA ASP A 468 -18.28 15.59 23.14
C ASP A 468 -19.11 15.52 24.44
N GLY A 469 -20.30 16.15 24.39
CA GLY A 469 -21.20 16.23 25.52
C GLY A 469 -22.52 16.90 25.15
N GLY A 470 -23.47 16.88 26.10
CA GLY A 470 -24.80 17.43 25.90
C GLY A 470 -24.88 18.93 26.13
N LYS A 471 -26.09 19.37 26.55
CA LYS A 471 -26.53 20.78 26.72
C LYS A 471 -25.52 21.69 27.43
N GLY A 472 -24.85 21.22 28.48
CA GLY A 472 -23.92 22.06 29.27
C GLY A 472 -22.70 22.50 28.47
N GLN A 473 -22.07 21.61 27.71
CA GLN A 473 -20.91 21.93 26.88
C GLN A 473 -21.28 22.79 25.68
N VAL A 474 -22.45 22.55 25.07
CA VAL A 474 -22.98 23.36 23.97
C VAL A 474 -23.18 24.80 24.42
N ASN A 475 -23.82 25.03 25.60
CA ASN A 475 -24.06 26.36 26.12
C ASN A 475 -22.76 27.16 26.32
N ILE A 476 -21.70 26.52 26.85
CA ILE A 476 -20.40 27.18 27.01
C ILE A 476 -19.78 27.54 25.65
N ALA A 477 -19.87 26.64 24.70
CA ALA A 477 -19.36 26.93 23.36
C ALA A 477 -20.10 28.12 22.73
N LEU A 478 -21.45 28.19 22.87
CA LEU A 478 -22.27 29.31 22.39
C LEU A 478 -21.90 30.61 23.11
N GLU A 479 -21.70 30.60 24.45
CA GLU A 479 -21.23 31.77 25.19
C GLU A 479 -19.89 32.29 24.66
N VAL A 480 -18.90 31.43 24.49
CA VAL A 480 -17.58 31.83 23.98
C VAL A 480 -17.64 32.39 22.57
N LEU A 481 -18.42 31.76 21.68
CA LEU A 481 -18.61 32.26 20.31
C LEU A 481 -19.32 33.61 20.28
N ASN A 482 -20.32 33.80 21.14
CA ASN A 482 -21.05 35.08 21.27
C ASN A 482 -20.11 36.20 21.79
N ASP A 483 -19.27 35.91 22.81
CA ASP A 483 -18.28 36.86 23.33
C ASP A 483 -17.27 37.30 22.26
N LEU A 484 -16.93 36.38 21.33
CA LEU A 484 -16.01 36.63 20.22
C LEU A 484 -16.69 37.14 18.95
N HIS A 485 -18.00 37.33 18.98
CA HIS A 485 -18.83 37.74 17.82
C HIS A 485 -18.68 36.81 16.61
N ILE A 486 -18.63 35.48 16.85
CA ILE A 486 -18.50 34.44 15.84
C ILE A 486 -19.83 33.66 15.76
N ASP A 487 -20.38 33.56 14.56
CA ASP A 487 -21.61 32.80 14.29
C ASP A 487 -21.28 31.45 13.64
N ILE A 488 -21.20 30.39 14.45
CA ILE A 488 -20.96 29.02 14.03
C ILE A 488 -21.99 28.11 14.73
N PRO A 489 -22.67 27.23 13.99
CA PRO A 489 -23.56 26.21 14.57
C PRO A 489 -22.79 25.30 15.55
N VAL A 490 -23.36 25.10 16.75
CA VAL A 490 -22.78 24.24 17.79
C VAL A 490 -23.68 23.05 18.06
N CYS A 491 -23.15 21.84 17.91
CA CYS A 491 -23.85 20.61 18.21
C CYS A 491 -23.17 19.84 19.35
N GLY A 492 -23.95 19.24 20.24
CA GLY A 492 -23.48 18.29 21.25
C GLY A 492 -23.72 16.86 20.81
N MET A 493 -22.74 15.99 20.97
CA MET A 493 -22.89 14.55 20.70
C MET A 493 -23.49 13.85 21.92
N VAL A 494 -24.75 13.45 21.81
CA VAL A 494 -25.49 12.80 22.91
C VAL A 494 -25.15 11.31 22.96
N LYS A 495 -24.87 10.81 24.17
CA LYS A 495 -24.50 9.43 24.42
C LYS A 495 -25.64 8.65 25.08
N ASP A 496 -25.75 7.36 24.78
CA ASP A 496 -26.61 6.43 25.51
C ASP A 496 -25.96 5.97 26.84
N ASP A 497 -26.67 5.16 27.60
CA ASP A 497 -26.18 4.59 28.87
C ASP A 497 -24.95 3.69 28.71
N HIS A 498 -24.60 3.29 27.48
CA HIS A 498 -23.42 2.53 27.12
C HIS A 498 -22.30 3.41 26.52
N HIS A 499 -22.38 4.72 26.66
CA HIS A 499 -21.44 5.71 26.11
C HIS A 499 -21.31 5.70 24.57
N ARG A 500 -22.34 5.23 23.84
CA ARG A 500 -22.38 5.27 22.39
C ARG A 500 -23.17 6.47 21.91
N THR A 501 -22.79 7.04 20.76
CA THR A 501 -23.57 8.12 20.12
C THR A 501 -25.01 7.68 19.93
N ARG A 502 -25.96 8.48 20.40
CA ARG A 502 -27.41 8.27 20.21
C ARG A 502 -27.99 9.30 19.27
N GLY A 503 -27.55 10.54 19.37
CA GLY A 503 -28.08 11.66 18.62
C GLY A 503 -27.22 12.91 18.74
N LEU A 504 -27.78 14.04 18.28
CA LEU A 504 -27.19 15.35 18.45
C LEU A 504 -28.08 16.24 19.30
N TYR A 505 -27.49 17.12 20.08
CA TYR A 505 -28.16 18.22 20.74
C TYR A 505 -27.86 19.50 19.96
N TYR A 506 -28.91 20.12 19.37
CA TYR A 506 -28.82 21.35 18.57
C TYR A 506 -30.03 22.22 18.78
N ASN A 507 -29.87 23.53 18.86
CA ASN A 507 -30.95 24.52 19.07
C ASN A 507 -31.90 24.17 20.23
N ASN A 508 -31.35 23.70 21.36
CA ASN A 508 -32.11 23.29 22.55
C ASN A 508 -32.97 22.03 22.38
N GLU A 509 -32.85 21.32 21.31
CA GLU A 509 -33.55 20.07 21.00
C GLU A 509 -32.58 18.91 20.81
N GLU A 510 -33.02 17.72 21.16
CA GLU A 510 -32.29 16.48 20.90
C GLU A 510 -32.81 15.90 19.59
N ILE A 511 -31.88 15.77 18.61
CA ILE A 511 -32.16 15.21 17.29
C ILE A 511 -31.70 13.78 17.28
N GLU A 512 -32.63 12.85 17.17
CA GLU A 512 -32.32 11.43 17.01
C GLU A 512 -31.98 11.12 15.55
N PHE A 513 -30.91 10.35 15.34
CA PHE A 513 -30.58 9.87 14.01
C PHE A 513 -31.44 8.64 13.67
N PRO A 514 -31.98 8.58 12.45
CA PRO A 514 -32.50 7.31 11.94
C PRO A 514 -31.40 6.26 11.94
N ALA A 515 -31.69 5.06 12.39
CA ALA A 515 -30.72 3.97 12.47
C ALA A 515 -30.05 3.75 11.10
N ASN A 516 -28.73 3.60 11.09
CA ASN A 516 -27.90 3.30 9.90
C ASN A 516 -27.76 4.42 8.85
N THR A 517 -28.00 5.69 9.19
CA THR A 517 -27.69 6.81 8.28
C THR A 517 -26.19 7.03 8.14
N GLN A 518 -25.75 7.58 7.00
CA GLN A 518 -24.34 7.88 6.78
C GLN A 518 -23.87 9.05 7.68
N ALA A 519 -24.72 10.00 7.95
CA ALA A 519 -24.49 11.09 8.90
C ALA A 519 -24.22 10.53 10.31
N PHE A 520 -25.05 9.62 10.81
CA PHE A 520 -24.85 8.95 12.10
C PHE A 520 -23.49 8.23 12.17
N ASN A 521 -23.19 7.44 11.15
CA ASN A 521 -21.90 6.74 11.06
C ASN A 521 -20.70 7.70 10.99
N MET A 522 -20.87 8.88 10.37
CA MET A 522 -19.82 9.91 10.31
C MET A 522 -19.59 10.56 11.67
N ILE A 523 -20.66 10.91 12.39
CA ILE A 523 -20.57 11.50 13.73
C ILE A 523 -19.96 10.50 14.73
N THR A 524 -20.38 9.23 14.67
CA THR A 524 -19.75 8.18 15.50
C THR A 524 -18.25 8.08 15.23
N ARG A 525 -17.83 8.08 13.97
CA ARG A 525 -16.40 8.08 13.61
C ARG A 525 -15.67 9.32 14.10
N LEU A 526 -16.32 10.50 14.06
CA LEU A 526 -15.74 11.74 14.56
C LEU A 526 -15.54 11.67 16.08
N GLN A 527 -16.54 11.17 16.81
CA GLN A 527 -16.49 10.98 18.27
C GLN A 527 -15.39 9.97 18.67
N ASP A 528 -15.37 8.79 18.01
CA ASP A 528 -14.35 7.76 18.26
C ASP A 528 -12.94 8.31 18.00
N GLU A 529 -12.76 9.13 16.96
CA GLU A 529 -11.46 9.73 16.62
C GLU A 529 -11.05 10.81 17.62
N ALA A 530 -11.99 11.62 18.13
CA ALA A 530 -11.74 12.59 19.20
C ALA A 530 -11.25 11.87 20.46
N HIS A 531 -11.96 10.84 20.87
CA HIS A 531 -11.61 10.03 22.03
C HIS A 531 -10.27 9.30 21.86
N ARG A 532 -10.04 8.68 20.69
CA ARG A 532 -8.76 8.04 20.35
C ARG A 532 -7.59 9.01 20.44
N PHE A 533 -7.75 10.22 19.89
CA PHE A 533 -6.70 11.24 19.87
C PHE A 533 -6.40 11.80 21.27
N ALA A 534 -7.42 11.95 22.12
CA ALA A 534 -7.27 12.32 23.51
C ALA A 534 -6.50 11.25 24.30
N ILE A 535 -6.87 9.98 24.17
CA ILE A 535 -6.16 8.86 24.82
C ILE A 535 -4.68 8.79 24.39
N GLU A 536 -4.39 8.98 23.10
CA GLU A 536 -3.02 9.01 22.59
C GLU A 536 -2.21 10.14 23.22
N TYR A 537 -2.82 11.31 23.41
CA TYR A 537 -2.18 12.44 24.07
C TYR A 537 -1.88 12.14 25.56
N HIS A 538 -2.83 11.52 26.28
CA HIS A 538 -2.63 11.06 27.63
C HIS A 538 -1.45 10.09 27.78
N ARG A 539 -1.38 9.07 26.89
CA ARG A 539 -0.28 8.11 26.88
C ARG A 539 1.07 8.81 26.65
N SER A 540 1.11 9.78 25.75
CA SER A 540 2.30 10.58 25.46
C SER A 540 2.75 11.42 26.68
N LEU A 541 1.82 11.98 27.44
CA LEU A 541 2.14 12.75 28.65
C LEU A 541 2.61 11.85 29.80
N ARG A 542 1.92 10.71 30.03
CA ARG A 542 2.37 9.71 31.04
C ARG A 542 3.76 9.18 30.72
N SER A 543 4.03 8.83 29.50
CA SER A 543 5.34 8.38 29.06
C SER A 543 6.41 9.44 29.34
N ARG A 544 6.13 10.72 29.05
CA ARG A 544 7.04 11.84 29.34
C ARG A 544 7.24 12.07 30.84
N SER A 545 6.20 11.95 31.66
CA SER A 545 6.31 12.11 33.10
C SER A 545 7.06 10.97 33.79
N GLN A 546 6.81 9.72 33.35
CA GLN A 546 7.57 8.55 33.83
C GLN A 546 9.05 8.63 33.45
N VAL A 547 9.33 9.09 32.23
CA VAL A 547 10.68 9.35 31.73
C VAL A 547 11.37 10.43 32.58
N HIS A 548 10.64 11.45 32.94
CA HIS A 548 11.17 12.54 33.80
C HIS A 548 11.56 12.02 35.18
N SER A 549 10.77 11.12 35.78
CA SER A 549 11.09 10.61 37.13
C SER A 549 12.27 9.63 37.13
N ILE A 550 12.40 8.76 36.10
CA ILE A 550 13.49 7.76 36.02
C ILE A 550 14.86 8.42 35.82
N LEU A 551 14.97 9.48 35.02
CA LEU A 551 16.22 10.17 34.78
C LEU A 551 16.61 11.12 35.95
N ASP A 552 15.64 11.54 36.75
CA ASP A 552 15.88 12.39 37.91
C ASP A 552 16.56 11.65 39.08
N ASP A 553 16.38 10.31 39.13
CA ASP A 553 17.00 9.43 40.13
C ASP A 553 18.48 9.14 39.84
N ILE A 554 19.03 9.62 38.70
CA ILE A 554 20.42 9.36 38.32
C ILE A 554 21.36 10.45 38.82
N PRO A 555 22.35 10.12 39.67
CA PRO A 555 23.30 11.10 40.17
C PRO A 555 24.03 11.82 39.03
N GLY A 556 23.98 13.16 39.08
CA GLY A 556 24.64 14.02 38.10
C GLY A 556 23.78 14.37 36.86
N ILE A 557 22.52 13.93 36.79
CA ILE A 557 21.56 14.31 35.77
C ILE A 557 20.57 15.31 36.34
N GLY A 558 20.83 16.59 36.08
CA GLY A 558 19.90 17.67 36.38
C GLY A 558 19.09 18.06 35.13
N ASP A 559 18.15 19.01 35.28
CA ASP A 559 17.21 19.48 34.26
C ASP A 559 17.82 19.72 32.87
N LYS A 560 19.00 20.36 32.81
CA LYS A 560 19.66 20.68 31.53
C LYS A 560 20.12 19.41 30.79
N ARG A 561 20.77 18.49 31.53
CA ARG A 561 21.27 17.22 30.93
C ARG A 561 20.16 16.28 30.58
N ARG A 562 19.10 16.21 31.39
CA ARG A 562 17.90 15.45 31.08
C ARG A 562 17.23 15.89 29.78
N LYS A 563 17.02 17.22 29.63
CA LYS A 563 16.46 17.79 28.40
C LYS A 563 17.33 17.48 27.18
N ALA A 564 18.64 17.54 27.33
CA ALA A 564 19.60 17.25 26.28
C ALA A 564 19.56 15.75 25.88
N LEU A 565 19.52 14.82 26.83
CA LEU A 565 19.39 13.39 26.58
C LEU A 565 18.09 13.07 25.82
N LEU A 566 16.95 13.60 26.29
CA LEU A 566 15.65 13.37 25.64
C LEU A 566 15.55 13.99 24.25
N ALA A 567 16.21 15.13 24.02
CA ALA A 567 16.27 15.75 22.69
C ALA A 567 17.14 14.95 21.72
N TYR A 568 18.25 14.38 22.22
CA TYR A 568 19.21 13.64 21.38
C TYR A 568 18.73 12.23 21.04
N PHE A 569 18.19 11.48 22.01
CA PHE A 569 17.79 10.08 21.84
C PHE A 569 16.30 9.87 21.52
N LYS A 570 15.47 10.91 21.61
CA LYS A 570 14.02 10.91 21.33
C LYS A 570 13.15 10.06 22.27
N ASP A 571 13.64 8.92 22.77
CA ASP A 571 12.94 8.04 23.71
C ASP A 571 13.89 7.40 24.73
N ILE A 572 13.31 6.82 25.78
CA ILE A 572 14.08 6.16 26.86
C ILE A 572 14.66 4.82 26.46
N ALA A 573 14.01 4.12 25.55
CA ALA A 573 14.52 2.83 25.11
C ALA A 573 15.88 3.04 24.40
N ALA A 574 16.01 4.10 23.61
CA ALA A 574 17.26 4.48 22.98
C ALA A 574 18.33 4.88 24.01
N ILE A 575 17.96 5.65 25.08
CA ILE A 575 18.88 5.99 26.17
C ILE A 575 19.34 4.73 26.92
N LYS A 576 18.43 3.81 27.19
CA LYS A 576 18.72 2.56 27.89
C LYS A 576 19.66 1.64 27.11
N ASN A 577 19.52 1.59 25.78
CA ASN A 577 20.31 0.72 24.90
C ASN A 577 21.62 1.35 24.43
N ALA A 578 21.85 2.65 24.70
CA ALA A 578 23.04 3.36 24.31
C ALA A 578 24.23 3.05 25.24
N ASP A 579 25.42 2.91 24.69
CA ASP A 579 26.65 2.78 25.46
C ASP A 579 27.10 4.13 26.08
N ALA A 580 27.98 4.09 27.06
CA ALA A 580 28.45 5.28 27.74
C ALA A 580 29.12 6.30 26.80
N THR A 581 29.71 5.84 25.70
CA THR A 581 30.36 6.69 24.70
C THR A 581 29.32 7.48 23.93
N THR A 582 28.26 6.80 23.43
CA THR A 582 27.13 7.41 22.71
C THR A 582 26.35 8.37 23.62
N LEU A 583 26.11 7.99 24.88
CA LEU A 583 25.47 8.87 25.87
C LEU A 583 26.27 10.17 26.13
N SER A 584 27.59 10.13 26.06
CA SER A 584 28.44 11.30 26.21
C SER A 584 28.40 12.28 25.04
N MET A 585 27.85 11.89 23.88
CA MET A 585 27.69 12.76 22.69
C MET A 585 26.52 13.74 22.83
N ALA A 586 25.62 13.52 23.76
CA ALA A 586 24.50 14.44 23.96
C ALA A 586 25.02 15.82 24.52
N PRO A 587 24.47 16.96 24.06
CA PRO A 587 24.92 18.28 24.47
C PRO A 587 24.93 18.46 25.99
N GLY A 588 26.06 18.88 26.55
CA GLY A 588 26.20 19.15 28.01
C GLY A 588 26.39 17.89 28.88
N MET A 589 26.54 16.71 28.29
CA MET A 589 26.89 15.49 29.02
C MET A 589 28.38 15.40 29.27
N THR A 590 28.73 14.99 30.50
CA THR A 590 30.12 14.67 30.88
C THR A 590 30.31 13.15 30.84
N LYS A 591 31.56 12.69 30.69
CA LYS A 591 31.88 11.24 30.69
C LYS A 591 31.36 10.53 31.95
N ASP A 592 31.44 11.18 33.11
CA ASP A 592 30.96 10.61 34.37
C ASP A 592 29.44 10.56 34.46
N ALA A 593 28.74 11.61 34.00
CA ALA A 593 27.28 11.58 33.90
C ALA A 593 26.78 10.50 32.93
N ALA A 594 27.45 10.30 31.79
CA ALA A 594 27.13 9.24 30.85
C ALA A 594 27.34 7.84 31.44
N LYS A 595 28.42 7.63 32.21
CA LYS A 595 28.65 6.38 32.95
C LYS A 595 27.58 6.14 34.01
N ASN A 596 27.13 7.17 34.71
CA ASN A 596 26.07 7.03 35.70
C ASN A 596 24.74 6.63 35.06
N VAL A 597 24.40 7.19 33.91
CA VAL A 597 23.20 6.80 33.11
C VAL A 597 23.33 5.34 32.67
N TYR A 598 24.45 4.96 32.09
CA TYR A 598 24.70 3.59 31.68
C TYR A 598 24.61 2.61 32.86
N ALA A 599 25.29 2.87 33.94
CA ALA A 599 25.29 2.04 35.16
C ALA A 599 23.90 1.92 35.78
N PHE A 600 23.09 2.98 35.74
CA PHE A 600 21.73 2.96 36.27
C PHE A 600 20.83 1.98 35.55
N PHE A 601 20.91 1.95 34.23
CA PHE A 601 20.08 1.05 33.41
C PHE A 601 20.64 -0.38 33.24
N HIS A 602 21.96 -0.58 33.56
CA HIS A 602 22.65 -1.88 33.40
C HIS A 602 23.17 -2.43 34.72
N LYS A 603 22.61 -1.99 35.86
CA LYS A 603 22.86 -2.66 37.15
C LYS A 603 22.30 -4.07 37.09
N GLU A 604 23.21 -5.04 37.02
CA GLU A 604 22.87 -6.44 37.26
C GLU A 604 22.27 -6.59 38.67
N SER A 605 21.11 -7.27 38.74
CA SER A 605 20.62 -7.75 40.04
C SER A 605 21.67 -8.68 40.65
N PRO A 606 22.01 -8.58 41.93
CA PRO A 606 23.03 -9.42 42.53
C PRO A 606 22.59 -10.88 42.48
N THR A 607 23.27 -11.67 41.67
CA THR A 607 23.22 -13.12 41.68
C THR A 607 23.63 -13.60 43.06
N SER A 608 22.77 -14.36 43.70
CA SER A 608 23.02 -15.11 44.91
C SER A 608 24.18 -16.10 44.69
N GLY A 609 25.36 -15.72 45.22
CA GLY A 609 26.51 -16.61 45.34
C GLY A 609 26.56 -17.18 46.76
N ASN A 610 26.49 -18.49 46.84
CA ASN A 610 26.73 -19.38 47.95
C ASN A 610 27.80 -18.94 48.94
N THR A 611 27.49 -18.98 50.26
CA THR A 611 28.38 -19.59 51.24
C THR A 611 27.61 -20.08 52.47
N LYS A 612 28.01 -21.24 52.94
CA LYS A 612 27.49 -22.15 53.92
C LYS A 612 27.50 -21.59 55.38
N GLN A 613 26.66 -22.24 56.13
CA GLN A 613 26.69 -22.64 57.56
C GLN A 613 25.97 -21.79 58.57
N GLY A 614 25.01 -22.46 59.19
CA GLY A 614 24.92 -22.49 60.63
C GLY A 614 23.53 -22.24 61.24
N ASN A 615 22.82 -23.34 61.51
CA ASN A 615 21.97 -23.64 62.70
C ASN A 615 20.65 -22.89 63.01
N ASN A 616 19.62 -23.68 62.90
CA ASN A 616 18.55 -23.94 63.89
C ASN A 616 17.70 -22.80 64.49
N LYS A 617 16.44 -22.80 64.21
CA LYS A 617 15.31 -23.29 65.06
C LYS A 617 13.96 -22.90 64.48
N GLN A 618 13.18 -23.94 64.27
CA GLN A 618 11.74 -24.08 64.47
C GLN A 618 10.94 -22.89 65.00
N THR A 619 9.87 -22.56 64.35
CA THR A 619 8.48 -22.79 64.82
C THR A 619 7.51 -22.29 63.75
N ASP A 620 6.78 -23.21 63.23
CA ASP A 620 5.34 -23.40 63.17
C ASP A 620 4.41 -22.22 62.86
N ASN A 621 3.64 -22.47 61.85
CA ASN A 621 2.20 -22.49 61.76
C ASN A 621 1.48 -21.56 60.78
N LYS A 622 0.90 -22.26 59.86
CA LYS A 622 -0.50 -22.30 59.42
C LYS A 622 -0.98 -21.29 58.38
N GLN A 623 -1.26 -21.91 57.26
CA GLN A 623 -2.60 -22.05 56.64
C GLN A 623 -3.20 -20.74 56.14
N THR A 624 -3.69 -20.62 54.96
CA THR A 624 -4.55 -21.39 54.05
C THR A 624 -4.65 -20.63 52.76
N ALA A 625 -4.43 -21.20 51.61
CA ALA A 625 -5.33 -21.93 50.73
C ALA A 625 -6.28 -21.08 49.87
N ASN A 626 -6.25 -21.44 48.62
CA ASN A 626 -7.36 -21.44 47.62
C ASN A 626 -7.51 -20.18 46.74
N LYS A 627 -7.74 -20.30 45.45
CA LYS A 627 -8.18 -21.34 44.46
C LYS A 627 -7.90 -20.71 43.09
N GLN A 628 -7.33 -21.28 42.15
CA GLN A 628 -7.83 -22.18 41.10
C GLN A 628 -9.33 -22.10 40.79
N ALA A 629 -9.59 -21.74 39.56
CA ALA A 629 -10.67 -22.29 38.70
C ALA A 629 -10.69 -21.43 37.44
N ASP A 630 -10.85 -21.87 36.32
CA ASP A 630 -10.98 -23.09 35.58
C ASP A 630 -11.44 -22.70 34.18
N ASN A 631 -10.76 -23.23 33.22
CA ASN A 631 -11.22 -23.39 31.84
C ASN A 631 -12.45 -24.27 31.81
N LYS A 632 -13.45 -23.93 31.04
CA LYS A 632 -14.23 -24.94 30.31
C LYS A 632 -14.86 -24.42 29.05
N GLN A 633 -14.43 -25.01 27.95
CA GLN A 633 -15.18 -25.32 26.74
C GLN A 633 -16.59 -25.83 27.04
N THR A 634 -17.52 -25.47 26.20
CA THR A 634 -18.58 -26.40 25.81
C THR A 634 -18.94 -26.20 24.35
N ASP A 635 -18.66 -27.25 23.63
CA ASP A 635 -19.22 -27.66 22.35
C ASP A 635 -20.71 -27.98 22.42
N ASN A 636 -21.31 -27.96 21.25
CA ASN A 636 -22.45 -28.74 20.77
C ASN A 636 -23.88 -28.24 21.04
N LYS A 637 -24.62 -27.97 19.99
CA LYS A 637 -25.38 -28.98 19.23
C LYS A 637 -26.17 -28.37 18.09
N GLN A 638 -26.01 -29.00 16.94
CA GLN A 638 -27.02 -29.10 15.86
C GLN A 638 -28.36 -29.61 16.40
N THR A 639 -29.44 -29.08 15.86
CA THR A 639 -30.56 -29.93 15.41
C THR A 639 -31.45 -29.13 14.45
N ASP A 640 -31.63 -29.72 13.30
CA ASP A 640 -32.71 -29.70 12.34
C ASP A 640 -34.02 -29.02 12.74
N ASN A 641 -34.58 -28.21 11.84
CA ASN A 641 -35.91 -28.56 11.32
C ASN A 641 -36.18 -27.90 9.97
N LYS A 642 -36.56 -28.76 9.07
CA LYS A 642 -37.24 -28.55 7.79
C LYS A 642 -38.63 -27.95 8.03
N ARG A 643 -39.07 -27.20 7.01
CA ARG A 643 -40.35 -27.24 6.28
C ARG A 643 -40.94 -25.87 6.03
N GLU A 644 -41.16 -25.73 4.71
CA GLU A 644 -42.38 -25.22 4.04
C GLU A 644 -42.67 -23.73 4.27
N GLU A 645 -42.54 -22.88 3.28
CA GLU A 645 -43.20 -22.75 1.98
C GLU A 645 -42.28 -22.06 0.95
#